data_afbe7dedc2ac2a84ecfe6baf37f355fb
#
_entry.id   afbe7dedc2ac2a84ecfe6baf37f355fb
#
_cell.length_a   1.000
_cell.length_b   1.000
_cell.length_c   1.000
_cell.angle_alpha   90.00
_cell.angle_beta   90.00
_cell.angle_gamma   90.00
#
_symmetry.space_group_name_H-M   'P 1'
#
loop_
_entity.id
_entity.type
_entity.pdbx_description
1 polymer ?
#
loop_
_entity_poly.entity_id
_entity_poly.type
_entity_poly.pdbx_seq_one_letter_code
_entity_poly.pdbx_strand_id
1 'polypeptide(L)'
;MQINELKITSRRLGLLVKMNILTVEDLLKYYPLRYDTVQTLPYSQWNEKENVVFQGLICSTARVIRLSKNRSMTKFKVMSWNEELNITLFNRPWPSQFGFGKTITIYGQYQGNNNVVASTYNFKPLDQQLGLHPVYPLIEGLKQSDIQAIMKEALKYVDVLPQRVPQRYIEKYKLLDISTAYKWIHFPENEKQLHAAIRTLKYEEFLCFQCVMQSMHEKKEIKKAKKFSMATVKKWISDLPFELTKDQLSSIDDILYDLKSTNVMFRLVQGDVGCGKTIVAQISMYANQLAGYQSALLAPTEILARQHVDNMHKLGLDATLYVSSLPAKEKKEVLTKLENGEILNVVGTHALFRENVIFNKLGLVIADEQQRFGVKQRRSLLEKGKCVDFLMMSATPIPRTYAHFLYGDMDISSIHTMPKGRKSVVTKYFKTSSMSPVLKDVLKFIQEGRQCYVVCPAIEENDEFKMRNVFEIYEGMTKTLKDIRIGLLHGKMTSQEKEETMEKFSKHELDILVSTTVIEVGIDVANASVMVIYDAHRFGLSTLHQLRGRVARDKKQGYCFLLSASSDPQAIERLKKMEELKDGFEVSNYDLHMRGPGDILGIRQSGMPCLVFGDFEKDQAMMETCIHDAKEIIQDQVDVDLLLYISRAIESAQYFD
;
A
#
# COMPACT_ATOMS: atom_id res chain seq x y z
N MET A 1 14.62 19.53 -21.16
CA MET A 1 14.87 19.13 -22.56
C MET A 1 13.80 18.16 -23.00
N GLN A 2 13.14 18.43 -24.15
CA GLN A 2 12.09 17.56 -24.68
C GLN A 2 12.70 16.40 -25.50
N ILE A 3 12.01 15.24 -25.57
CA ILE A 3 12.53 14.07 -26.31
C ILE A 3 12.64 14.30 -27.83
N ASN A 4 11.92 15.28 -28.41
CA ASN A 4 12.01 15.63 -29.83
C ASN A 4 13.34 16.32 -30.23
N GLU A 5 14.12 16.76 -29.24
CA GLU A 5 15.45 17.34 -29.42
C GLU A 5 16.55 16.26 -29.55
N LEU A 6 16.23 14.99 -29.20
CA LEU A 6 17.14 13.86 -29.34
C LEU A 6 17.29 13.46 -30.83
N LYS A 7 18.49 13.00 -31.20
CA LYS A 7 18.77 12.47 -32.53
C LYS A 7 18.20 11.05 -32.73
N ILE A 8 16.86 10.94 -32.71
CA ILE A 8 16.13 9.68 -32.90
C ILE A 8 15.14 9.79 -34.05
N THR A 9 14.74 8.65 -34.63
CA THR A 9 13.80 8.62 -35.74
C THR A 9 12.38 8.96 -35.30
N SER A 10 11.59 9.60 -36.19
CA SER A 10 10.19 9.96 -35.90
C SER A 10 9.33 8.75 -35.44
N ARG A 11 9.60 7.56 -35.99
CA ARG A 11 8.94 6.32 -35.56
C ARG A 11 9.24 6.00 -34.10
N ARG A 12 10.51 6.08 -33.64
CA ARG A 12 10.91 5.82 -32.27
C ARG A 12 10.36 6.89 -31.31
N LEU A 13 10.36 8.15 -31.76
CA LEU A 13 9.74 9.23 -30.99
C LEU A 13 8.25 8.96 -30.73
N GLY A 14 7.49 8.56 -31.77
CA GLY A 14 6.07 8.22 -31.60
C GLY A 14 5.81 7.05 -30.63
N LEU A 15 6.74 6.09 -30.55
CA LEU A 15 6.64 5.00 -29.57
C LEU A 15 6.91 5.47 -28.13
N LEU A 16 7.87 6.37 -27.91
CA LEU A 16 8.13 6.97 -26.60
C LEU A 16 6.94 7.79 -26.10
N VAL A 17 6.32 8.58 -26.96
CA VAL A 17 5.10 9.34 -26.62
C VAL A 17 3.96 8.40 -26.20
N LYS A 18 3.77 7.26 -26.88
CA LYS A 18 2.79 6.23 -26.46
C LYS A 18 3.09 5.63 -25.08
N MET A 19 4.34 5.66 -24.66
CA MET A 19 4.77 5.23 -23.31
C MET A 19 4.67 6.36 -22.28
N ASN A 20 4.10 7.50 -22.64
CA ASN A 20 4.04 8.72 -21.83
C ASN A 20 5.43 9.27 -21.41
N ILE A 21 6.45 9.04 -22.25
CA ILE A 21 7.80 9.56 -22.07
C ILE A 21 7.89 10.82 -22.96
N LEU A 22 7.92 11.99 -22.33
CA LEU A 22 7.85 13.28 -23.03
C LEU A 22 9.14 14.10 -22.93
N THR A 23 9.93 13.86 -21.88
CA THR A 23 11.19 14.56 -21.61
C THR A 23 12.37 13.60 -21.57
N VAL A 24 13.57 14.15 -21.67
CA VAL A 24 14.82 13.37 -21.49
C VAL A 24 14.92 12.86 -20.04
N GLU A 25 14.41 13.61 -19.06
CA GLU A 25 14.34 13.17 -17.67
C GLU A 25 13.42 11.95 -17.49
N ASP A 26 12.23 11.96 -18.12
CA ASP A 26 11.32 10.79 -18.09
C ASP A 26 11.99 9.57 -18.72
N LEU A 27 12.72 9.76 -19.80
CA LEU A 27 13.43 8.69 -20.48
C LEU A 27 14.56 8.12 -19.62
N LEU A 28 15.36 8.97 -18.98
CA LEU A 28 16.44 8.54 -18.08
C LEU A 28 15.89 7.87 -16.81
N LYS A 29 14.67 8.19 -16.39
CA LYS A 29 13.95 7.51 -15.31
C LYS A 29 13.24 6.22 -15.74
N TYR A 30 13.32 5.86 -17.03
CA TYR A 30 12.80 4.59 -17.53
C TYR A 30 13.83 3.48 -17.29
N TYR A 31 13.82 2.91 -16.10
CA TYR A 31 14.84 1.98 -15.65
C TYR A 31 14.69 0.56 -16.22
N PRO A 32 15.80 -0.20 -16.34
CA PRO A 32 15.76 -1.61 -16.68
C PRO A 32 14.98 -2.43 -15.64
N LEU A 33 14.21 -3.42 -16.11
CA LEU A 33 13.53 -4.40 -15.24
C LEU A 33 14.52 -5.38 -14.61
N ARG A 34 15.55 -5.75 -15.37
CA ARG A 34 16.60 -6.69 -14.96
C ARG A 34 17.83 -6.51 -15.82
N TYR A 35 18.89 -7.19 -15.44
CA TYR A 35 20.13 -7.25 -16.20
C TYR A 35 20.43 -8.70 -16.55
N ASP A 36 20.61 -8.97 -17.86
CA ASP A 36 21.04 -10.27 -18.34
C ASP A 36 22.57 -10.28 -18.34
N THR A 37 23.18 -11.22 -17.62
CA THR A 37 24.64 -11.37 -17.55
C THR A 37 25.11 -12.22 -18.71
N VAL A 38 25.95 -11.67 -19.57
CA VAL A 38 26.62 -12.40 -20.63
C VAL A 38 28.05 -12.70 -20.20
N GLN A 39 28.32 -13.97 -19.94
CA GLN A 39 29.64 -14.47 -19.55
C GLN A 39 30.07 -15.55 -20.52
N THR A 40 31.37 -15.64 -20.78
CA THR A 40 31.96 -16.75 -21.52
C THR A 40 32.68 -17.67 -20.54
N LEU A 41 32.47 -18.95 -20.69
CA LEU A 41 33.21 -19.98 -19.94
C LEU A 41 34.14 -20.71 -20.91
N PRO A 42 35.34 -21.13 -20.48
CA PRO A 42 36.19 -22.00 -21.26
C PRO A 42 35.46 -23.28 -21.64
N TYR A 43 35.74 -23.82 -22.82
CA TYR A 43 35.09 -25.04 -23.33
C TYR A 43 35.16 -26.22 -22.34
N SER A 44 36.26 -26.34 -21.58
CA SER A 44 36.44 -27.39 -20.58
C SER A 44 35.44 -27.36 -19.40
N GLN A 45 34.73 -26.25 -19.24
CA GLN A 45 33.76 -26.06 -18.16
C GLN A 45 32.29 -26.18 -18.66
N TRP A 46 32.08 -26.49 -19.93
CA TRP A 46 30.73 -26.61 -20.48
C TRP A 46 30.06 -27.91 -20.06
N ASN A 47 28.83 -27.82 -19.59
CA ASN A 47 27.98 -28.97 -19.30
C ASN A 47 26.89 -29.12 -20.35
N GLU A 48 26.43 -30.37 -20.58
CA GLU A 48 25.31 -30.64 -21.49
C GLU A 48 24.05 -29.87 -21.05
N LYS A 49 23.34 -29.31 -22.03
CA LYS A 49 22.14 -28.47 -21.87
C LYS A 49 22.40 -27.11 -21.19
N GLU A 50 23.64 -26.73 -20.98
CA GLU A 50 23.99 -25.41 -20.47
C GLU A 50 24.00 -24.38 -21.59
N ASN A 51 23.56 -23.14 -21.27
CA ASN A 51 23.64 -22.03 -22.18
C ASN A 51 25.06 -21.48 -22.23
N VAL A 52 25.61 -21.42 -23.42
CA VAL A 52 26.99 -21.01 -23.65
C VAL A 52 27.05 -19.80 -24.59
N VAL A 53 28.02 -18.94 -24.34
CA VAL A 53 28.34 -17.80 -25.21
C VAL A 53 29.82 -17.86 -25.53
N PHE A 54 30.15 -17.83 -26.81
CA PHE A 54 31.55 -17.90 -27.25
C PHE A 54 31.74 -17.26 -28.62
N GLN A 55 32.98 -16.92 -28.90
CA GLN A 55 33.40 -16.41 -30.19
C GLN A 55 34.32 -17.42 -30.88
N GLY A 56 34.19 -17.54 -32.19
CA GLY A 56 35.09 -18.36 -32.97
C GLY A 56 35.09 -17.99 -34.45
N LEU A 57 35.97 -18.66 -35.19
CA LEU A 57 36.15 -18.50 -36.65
C LEU A 57 35.32 -19.54 -37.39
N ILE A 58 34.53 -19.14 -38.36
CA ILE A 58 33.81 -20.08 -39.23
C ILE A 58 34.83 -20.84 -40.12
N CYS A 59 34.92 -22.16 -39.88
CA CYS A 59 35.87 -23.05 -40.54
C CYS A 59 35.25 -23.99 -41.57
N SER A 60 33.94 -23.86 -41.85
CA SER A 60 33.27 -24.66 -42.88
C SER A 60 32.24 -23.83 -43.69
N THR A 61 31.88 -24.33 -44.86
CA THR A 61 30.75 -23.76 -45.58
C THR A 61 29.43 -24.07 -44.90
N ALA A 62 28.56 -23.11 -44.76
CA ALA A 62 27.26 -23.29 -44.21
C ALA A 62 26.32 -24.05 -45.15
N ARG A 63 25.65 -25.09 -44.61
CA ARG A 63 24.68 -25.90 -45.37
C ARG A 63 23.29 -25.70 -44.79
N VAL A 64 22.33 -25.42 -45.67
CA VAL A 64 20.92 -25.26 -45.30
C VAL A 64 20.16 -26.52 -45.62
N ILE A 65 19.52 -27.11 -44.60
CA ILE A 65 18.64 -28.25 -44.72
C ILE A 65 17.21 -27.77 -44.51
N ARG A 66 16.33 -27.96 -45.47
CA ARG A 66 14.89 -27.64 -45.34
C ARG A 66 14.19 -28.83 -44.71
N LEU A 67 13.56 -28.61 -43.56
CA LEU A 67 12.81 -29.62 -42.79
C LEU A 67 11.33 -29.67 -43.18
N SER A 68 10.76 -28.48 -43.53
CA SER A 68 9.39 -28.34 -44.01
C SER A 68 9.24 -26.97 -44.70
N LYS A 69 8.02 -26.68 -45.22
CA LYS A 69 7.72 -25.43 -45.93
C LYS A 69 8.17 -24.16 -45.17
N ASN A 70 8.11 -24.17 -43.85
CA ASN A 70 8.43 -23.03 -42.95
C ASN A 70 9.55 -23.33 -41.95
N ARG A 71 10.25 -24.48 -42.04
CA ARG A 71 11.31 -24.82 -41.10
C ARG A 71 12.58 -25.16 -41.85
N SER A 72 13.66 -24.50 -41.48
CA SER A 72 14.99 -24.72 -42.00
C SER A 72 16.01 -24.87 -40.89
N MET A 73 17.07 -25.56 -41.16
CA MET A 73 18.21 -25.77 -40.27
C MET A 73 19.48 -25.46 -41.02
N THR A 74 20.28 -24.52 -40.52
CA THR A 74 21.59 -24.16 -41.10
C THR A 74 22.67 -24.75 -40.18
N LYS A 75 23.57 -25.54 -40.80
CA LYS A 75 24.70 -26.15 -40.07
C LYS A 75 26.01 -25.63 -40.64
N PHE A 76 26.96 -25.31 -39.78
CA PHE A 76 28.33 -24.96 -40.08
C PHE A 76 29.23 -25.26 -38.90
N LYS A 77 30.54 -25.19 -39.10
CA LYS A 77 31.52 -25.44 -38.04
C LYS A 77 32.26 -24.16 -37.69
N VAL A 78 32.58 -24.03 -36.43
CA VAL A 78 33.31 -22.89 -35.86
C VAL A 78 34.48 -23.41 -35.04
N MET A 79 35.66 -22.84 -35.26
CA MET A 79 36.86 -23.10 -34.46
C MET A 79 36.89 -22.11 -33.29
N SER A 80 36.89 -22.62 -32.08
CA SER A 80 37.01 -21.86 -30.84
C SER A 80 37.77 -22.69 -29.80
N TRP A 81 38.64 -22.05 -29.01
CA TRP A 81 39.52 -22.72 -28.03
C TRP A 81 40.29 -23.97 -28.55
N ASN A 82 40.72 -23.91 -29.80
CA ASN A 82 41.31 -25.04 -30.51
C ASN A 82 40.40 -26.28 -30.72
N GLU A 83 39.10 -26.09 -30.51
CA GLU A 83 38.10 -27.12 -30.73
C GLU A 83 37.21 -26.78 -31.91
N GLU A 84 36.87 -27.78 -32.70
CA GLU A 84 35.92 -27.67 -33.82
C GLU A 84 34.49 -27.95 -33.31
N LEU A 85 33.65 -26.89 -33.27
CA LEU A 85 32.29 -26.95 -32.76
C LEU A 85 31.28 -26.99 -33.91
N ASN A 86 30.31 -27.89 -33.86
CA ASN A 86 29.23 -28.03 -34.82
C ASN A 86 28.07 -27.12 -34.43
N ILE A 87 27.78 -26.09 -35.20
CA ILE A 87 26.74 -25.12 -34.94
C ILE A 87 25.49 -25.47 -35.74
N THR A 88 24.35 -25.48 -35.05
CA THR A 88 23.03 -25.65 -35.64
C THR A 88 22.17 -24.45 -35.36
N LEU A 89 21.68 -23.77 -36.40
CA LEU A 89 20.74 -22.65 -36.32
C LEU A 89 19.41 -23.03 -36.97
N PHE A 90 18.31 -22.77 -36.30
CA PHE A 90 16.97 -23.00 -36.86
C PHE A 90 16.41 -21.72 -37.49
N ASN A 91 15.67 -21.88 -38.62
CA ASN A 91 14.93 -20.81 -39.31
C ASN A 91 15.81 -19.63 -39.74
N ARG A 92 17.04 -19.92 -40.17
CA ARG A 92 18.02 -18.96 -40.71
C ARG A 92 18.56 -19.43 -42.08
N PRO A 93 17.76 -19.41 -43.16
CA PRO A 93 18.13 -19.99 -44.46
C PRO A 93 19.03 -19.09 -45.31
N TRP A 94 19.99 -18.36 -44.71
CA TRP A 94 20.88 -17.44 -45.40
C TRP A 94 22.36 -17.84 -45.26
N PRO A 95 22.82 -18.88 -46.01
CA PRO A 95 24.17 -19.43 -45.86
C PRO A 95 25.27 -18.42 -46.23
N SER A 96 24.99 -17.46 -47.11
CA SER A 96 25.95 -16.39 -47.54
C SER A 96 26.41 -15.49 -46.37
N GLN A 97 25.66 -15.41 -45.28
CA GLN A 97 26.08 -14.65 -44.12
C GLN A 97 27.23 -15.31 -43.36
N PHE A 98 27.33 -16.64 -43.42
CA PHE A 98 28.28 -17.48 -42.70
C PHE A 98 29.49 -17.85 -43.56
N GLY A 99 30.18 -16.80 -44.07
CA GLY A 99 31.37 -17.01 -44.90
C GLY A 99 32.56 -17.57 -44.13
N PHE A 100 33.36 -18.45 -44.78
CA PHE A 100 34.58 -18.99 -44.25
C PHE A 100 35.54 -17.88 -43.75
N GLY A 101 36.18 -18.07 -42.62
CA GLY A 101 37.13 -17.13 -42.02
C GLY A 101 36.48 -15.91 -41.30
N LYS A 102 35.14 -15.76 -41.28
CA LYS A 102 34.48 -14.73 -40.51
C LYS A 102 34.44 -15.10 -39.04
N THR A 103 34.70 -14.11 -38.19
CA THR A 103 34.51 -14.22 -36.75
C THR A 103 33.00 -14.08 -36.44
N ILE A 104 32.50 -14.98 -35.61
CA ILE A 104 31.11 -15.00 -35.15
C ILE A 104 31.03 -15.25 -33.65
N THR A 105 30.15 -14.51 -32.96
CA THR A 105 29.76 -14.79 -31.57
C THR A 105 28.46 -15.56 -31.58
N ILE A 106 28.43 -16.71 -30.90
CA ILE A 106 27.32 -17.63 -30.80
C ILE A 106 26.73 -17.61 -29.40
N TYR A 107 25.42 -17.49 -29.32
CA TYR A 107 24.63 -17.73 -28.12
C TYR A 107 23.80 -18.99 -28.33
N GLY A 108 23.97 -19.99 -27.51
CA GLY A 108 23.29 -21.27 -27.74
C GLY A 108 23.36 -22.18 -26.54
N GLN A 109 22.83 -23.40 -26.74
CA GLN A 109 22.86 -24.46 -25.75
C GLN A 109 23.81 -25.56 -26.22
N TYR A 110 24.75 -25.91 -25.37
CA TYR A 110 25.66 -27.04 -25.63
C TYR A 110 24.92 -28.36 -25.46
N GLN A 111 25.04 -29.26 -26.45
CA GLN A 111 24.33 -30.53 -26.51
C GLN A 111 25.27 -31.73 -26.30
N GLY A 112 26.49 -31.47 -25.88
CA GLY A 112 27.53 -32.51 -25.82
C GLY A 112 28.19 -32.78 -27.18
N ASN A 113 29.32 -33.52 -27.18
CA ASN A 113 30.04 -33.98 -28.37
C ASN A 113 30.31 -32.85 -29.39
N ASN A 114 30.77 -31.71 -28.94
CA ASN A 114 31.06 -30.51 -29.77
C ASN A 114 29.84 -29.95 -30.53
N ASN A 115 28.62 -30.28 -30.14
CA ASN A 115 27.42 -29.78 -30.79
C ASN A 115 26.79 -28.60 -29.97
N VAL A 116 26.51 -27.52 -30.67
CA VAL A 116 25.82 -26.33 -30.09
C VAL A 116 24.59 -26.01 -30.92
N VAL A 117 23.43 -25.94 -30.28
CA VAL A 117 22.21 -25.40 -30.87
C VAL A 117 22.18 -23.92 -30.58
N ALA A 118 22.45 -23.09 -31.58
CA ALA A 118 22.48 -21.64 -31.43
C ALA A 118 21.07 -21.04 -31.45
N SER A 119 20.74 -20.28 -30.43
CA SER A 119 19.51 -19.48 -30.35
C SER A 119 19.64 -18.18 -31.13
N THR A 120 20.82 -17.53 -31.03
CA THR A 120 21.13 -16.32 -31.78
C THR A 120 22.63 -16.22 -32.07
N TYR A 121 23.01 -15.28 -32.93
CA TYR A 121 24.40 -15.02 -33.27
C TYR A 121 24.63 -13.52 -33.55
N ASN A 122 25.91 -13.10 -33.49
CA ASN A 122 26.33 -11.75 -33.78
C ASN A 122 27.74 -11.77 -34.43
N PHE A 123 28.02 -10.79 -35.28
CA PHE A 123 29.36 -10.61 -35.89
C PHE A 123 30.20 -9.53 -35.18
N LYS A 124 29.73 -9.03 -34.03
CA LYS A 124 30.48 -8.12 -33.18
C LYS A 124 31.50 -8.88 -32.32
N PRO A 125 32.62 -8.28 -31.95
CA PRO A 125 33.56 -8.87 -31.00
C PRO A 125 32.91 -9.28 -29.68
N LEU A 126 33.33 -10.40 -29.11
CA LEU A 126 32.76 -10.93 -27.85
C LEU A 126 32.96 -9.98 -26.69
N ASP A 127 34.12 -9.34 -26.60
CA ASP A 127 34.44 -8.39 -25.52
C ASP A 127 33.44 -7.23 -25.41
N GLN A 128 32.85 -6.83 -26.53
CA GLN A 128 31.81 -5.79 -26.55
C GLN A 128 30.41 -6.31 -26.11
N GLN A 129 30.28 -7.61 -25.89
CA GLN A 129 29.05 -8.30 -25.60
C GLN A 129 29.06 -8.98 -24.22
N LEU A 130 30.21 -9.00 -23.55
CA LEU A 130 30.32 -9.48 -22.18
C LEU A 130 29.82 -8.44 -21.20
N GLY A 131 29.39 -8.90 -20.01
CA GLY A 131 28.95 -8.05 -18.93
C GLY A 131 27.44 -8.01 -18.71
N LEU A 132 26.99 -6.98 -18.06
CA LEU A 132 25.59 -6.77 -17.70
C LEU A 132 24.85 -5.99 -18.82
N HIS A 133 23.81 -6.59 -19.35
CA HIS A 133 22.99 -5.99 -20.40
C HIS A 133 21.61 -5.61 -19.81
N PRO A 134 21.22 -4.32 -19.86
CA PRO A 134 19.94 -3.88 -19.35
C PRO A 134 18.79 -4.40 -20.23
N VAL A 135 17.74 -4.91 -19.58
CA VAL A 135 16.50 -5.35 -20.21
C VAL A 135 15.37 -4.44 -19.77
N TYR A 136 14.81 -3.70 -20.72
CA TYR A 136 13.74 -2.72 -20.49
C TYR A 136 12.36 -3.32 -20.75
N PRO A 137 11.29 -2.80 -20.11
CA PRO A 137 9.93 -3.06 -20.53
C PRO A 137 9.73 -2.62 -21.97
N LEU A 138 8.94 -3.34 -22.75
CA LEU A 138 8.70 -3.02 -24.17
C LEU A 138 7.21 -2.91 -24.44
N ILE A 139 6.87 -2.05 -25.40
CA ILE A 139 5.57 -2.00 -26.07
C ILE A 139 5.66 -2.61 -27.46
N GLU A 140 4.51 -2.93 -28.05
CA GLU A 140 4.45 -3.44 -29.41
C GLU A 140 5.13 -2.48 -30.41
N GLY A 141 6.03 -3.03 -31.20
CA GLY A 141 6.79 -2.30 -32.21
C GLY A 141 8.14 -1.73 -31.74
N LEU A 142 8.49 -1.81 -30.45
CA LEU A 142 9.79 -1.41 -29.89
C LEU A 142 10.62 -2.66 -29.56
N LYS A 143 11.92 -2.65 -29.92
CA LYS A 143 12.86 -3.74 -29.61
C LYS A 143 13.85 -3.32 -28.52
N GLN A 144 14.45 -4.29 -27.79
CA GLN A 144 15.49 -4.01 -26.80
C GLN A 144 16.66 -3.18 -27.39
N SER A 145 17.09 -3.51 -28.61
CA SER A 145 18.14 -2.75 -29.29
C SER A 145 17.76 -1.31 -29.59
N ASP A 146 16.47 -1.04 -29.81
CA ASP A 146 15.99 0.31 -30.06
C ASP A 146 16.01 1.16 -28.80
N ILE A 147 15.45 0.65 -27.71
CA ILE A 147 15.42 1.37 -26.42
C ILE A 147 16.84 1.58 -25.87
N GLN A 148 17.73 0.58 -25.98
CA GLN A 148 19.12 0.72 -25.58
C GLN A 148 19.86 1.79 -26.39
N ALA A 149 19.61 1.89 -27.71
CA ALA A 149 20.20 2.92 -28.55
C ALA A 149 19.67 4.32 -28.22
N ILE A 150 18.35 4.42 -27.95
CA ILE A 150 17.71 5.67 -27.50
C ILE A 150 18.28 6.10 -26.14
N MET A 151 18.44 5.16 -25.21
CA MET A 151 19.00 5.44 -23.87
C MET A 151 20.45 5.92 -23.94
N LYS A 152 21.28 5.32 -24.82
CA LYS A 152 22.65 5.79 -25.06
C LYS A 152 22.70 7.22 -25.62
N GLU A 153 21.73 7.58 -26.44
CA GLU A 153 21.62 8.97 -26.95
C GLU A 153 21.18 9.93 -25.82
N ALA A 154 20.19 9.53 -25.00
CA ALA A 154 19.72 10.33 -23.87
C ALA A 154 20.83 10.58 -22.83
N LEU A 155 21.66 9.59 -22.54
CA LEU A 155 22.77 9.72 -21.58
C LEU A 155 23.85 10.75 -21.97
N LYS A 156 23.88 11.22 -23.21
CA LYS A 156 24.73 12.35 -23.61
C LYS A 156 24.28 13.67 -22.98
N TYR A 157 23.04 13.71 -22.54
CA TYR A 157 22.41 14.88 -21.93
C TYR A 157 22.13 14.69 -20.44
N VAL A 158 22.78 13.70 -19.82
CA VAL A 158 22.57 13.36 -18.40
C VAL A 158 22.92 14.51 -17.44
N ASP A 159 23.83 15.39 -17.85
CA ASP A 159 24.26 16.56 -17.06
C ASP A 159 23.17 17.64 -16.92
N VAL A 160 22.03 17.48 -17.65
CA VAL A 160 20.83 18.32 -17.46
C VAL A 160 20.05 17.91 -16.21
N LEU A 161 20.32 16.71 -15.66
CA LEU A 161 19.63 16.25 -14.46
C LEU A 161 20.09 17.05 -13.23
N PRO A 162 19.12 17.49 -12.40
CA PRO A 162 19.46 18.24 -11.20
C PRO A 162 20.12 17.33 -10.14
N GLN A 163 21.17 17.83 -9.49
CA GLN A 163 21.80 17.19 -8.34
C GLN A 163 21.01 17.53 -7.07
N ARG A 164 20.10 16.63 -6.64
CA ARG A 164 19.22 16.88 -5.48
C ARG A 164 19.86 16.53 -4.15
N VAL A 165 20.84 15.62 -4.17
CA VAL A 165 21.59 15.27 -2.95
C VAL A 165 22.69 16.29 -2.74
N PRO A 166 22.72 17.04 -1.61
CA PRO A 166 23.78 17.99 -1.33
C PRO A 166 25.16 17.34 -1.29
N GLN A 167 26.18 18.06 -1.76
CA GLN A 167 27.55 17.55 -1.92
C GLN A 167 28.13 16.97 -0.62
N ARG A 168 27.81 17.58 0.52
CA ARG A 168 28.26 17.08 1.85
C ARG A 168 27.81 15.65 2.15
N TYR A 169 26.63 15.23 1.67
CA TYR A 169 26.13 13.86 1.88
C TYR A 169 26.68 12.88 0.84
N ILE A 170 26.98 13.35 -0.38
CA ILE A 170 27.67 12.55 -1.39
C ILE A 170 29.04 12.12 -0.82
N GLU A 171 29.78 13.05 -0.25
CA GLU A 171 31.10 12.79 0.36
C GLU A 171 30.98 11.93 1.64
N LYS A 172 30.06 12.30 2.55
CA LYS A 172 29.83 11.60 3.83
C LYS A 172 29.51 10.12 3.63
N TYR A 173 28.67 9.82 2.66
CA TYR A 173 28.20 8.44 2.41
C TYR A 173 28.88 7.77 1.22
N LYS A 174 29.86 8.41 0.59
CA LYS A 174 30.56 7.91 -0.61
C LYS A 174 29.57 7.49 -1.70
N LEU A 175 28.63 8.35 -2.01
CA LEU A 175 27.66 8.20 -3.09
C LEU A 175 28.27 8.63 -4.41
N LEU A 176 27.62 8.28 -5.51
CA LEU A 176 28.00 8.77 -6.84
C LEU A 176 27.37 10.14 -7.09
N ASP A 177 27.96 10.92 -7.98
CA ASP A 177 27.25 12.02 -8.61
C ASP A 177 26.09 11.48 -9.46
N ILE A 178 25.07 12.30 -9.67
CA ILE A 178 23.84 11.85 -10.33
C ILE A 178 24.10 11.39 -11.78
N SER A 179 25.00 12.07 -12.51
CA SER A 179 25.35 11.70 -13.89
C SER A 179 25.97 10.32 -13.96
N THR A 180 26.90 10.01 -13.06
CA THR A 180 27.54 8.69 -12.95
C THR A 180 26.52 7.62 -12.52
N ALA A 181 25.66 7.93 -11.56
CA ALA A 181 24.62 6.99 -11.11
C ALA A 181 23.70 6.57 -12.26
N TYR A 182 23.23 7.54 -13.08
CA TYR A 182 22.39 7.23 -14.25
C TYR A 182 23.13 6.50 -15.36
N LYS A 183 24.43 6.80 -15.59
CA LYS A 183 25.24 6.04 -16.55
C LYS A 183 25.37 4.58 -16.12
N TRP A 184 25.66 4.34 -14.83
CA TRP A 184 25.87 3.00 -14.32
C TRP A 184 24.57 2.21 -14.09
N ILE A 185 23.43 2.84 -13.81
CA ILE A 185 22.16 2.11 -13.73
C ILE A 185 21.70 1.63 -15.12
N HIS A 186 21.99 2.37 -16.19
CA HIS A 186 21.60 1.98 -17.53
C HIS A 186 22.61 1.06 -18.23
N PHE A 187 23.90 1.28 -18.03
CA PHE A 187 24.98 0.50 -18.65
C PHE A 187 26.12 0.25 -17.68
N PRO A 188 25.91 -0.59 -16.66
CA PRO A 188 26.96 -0.95 -15.73
C PRO A 188 27.98 -1.88 -16.42
N GLU A 189 29.26 -1.71 -16.13
CA GLU A 189 30.33 -2.61 -16.59
C GLU A 189 30.42 -3.86 -15.72
N ASN A 190 30.05 -3.73 -14.44
CA ASN A 190 30.10 -4.82 -13.47
C ASN A 190 29.05 -4.62 -12.36
N GLU A 191 28.84 -5.66 -11.55
CA GLU A 191 27.87 -5.65 -10.44
C GLU A 191 28.20 -4.57 -9.38
N LYS A 192 29.47 -4.27 -9.15
CA LYS A 192 29.86 -3.23 -8.17
C LYS A 192 29.36 -1.85 -8.59
N GLN A 193 29.48 -1.51 -9.87
CA GLN A 193 28.95 -0.26 -10.41
C GLN A 193 27.42 -0.23 -10.33
N LEU A 194 26.75 -1.33 -10.68
CA LEU A 194 25.31 -1.44 -10.57
C LEU A 194 24.83 -1.22 -9.13
N HIS A 195 25.43 -1.89 -8.16
CA HIS A 195 25.09 -1.73 -6.75
C HIS A 195 25.35 -0.32 -6.21
N ALA A 196 26.44 0.31 -6.64
CA ALA A 196 26.73 1.70 -6.26
C ALA A 196 25.69 2.68 -6.83
N ALA A 197 25.27 2.49 -8.08
CA ALA A 197 24.22 3.28 -8.71
C ALA A 197 22.88 3.11 -8.01
N ILE A 198 22.46 1.87 -7.77
CA ILE A 198 21.22 1.56 -7.03
C ILE A 198 21.25 2.21 -5.63
N ARG A 199 22.37 2.09 -4.90
CA ARG A 199 22.49 2.67 -3.57
C ARG A 199 22.35 4.20 -3.60
N THR A 200 22.94 4.87 -4.57
CA THR A 200 22.86 6.33 -4.72
C THR A 200 21.44 6.77 -5.04
N LEU A 201 20.77 6.10 -6.00
CA LEU A 201 19.40 6.43 -6.40
C LEU A 201 18.40 6.14 -5.27
N LYS A 202 18.59 5.07 -4.49
CA LYS A 202 17.81 4.80 -3.28
C LYS A 202 17.91 5.92 -2.26
N TYR A 203 19.14 6.37 -1.98
CA TYR A 203 19.35 7.46 -1.03
C TYR A 203 18.70 8.75 -1.52
N GLU A 204 18.83 9.10 -2.82
CA GLU A 204 18.16 10.26 -3.41
C GLU A 204 16.63 10.17 -3.26
N GLU A 205 16.04 9.01 -3.58
CA GLU A 205 14.58 8.79 -3.43
C GLU A 205 14.11 9.01 -1.99
N PHE A 206 14.77 8.37 -1.02
CA PHE A 206 14.40 8.50 0.38
C PHE A 206 14.61 9.91 0.91
N LEU A 207 15.74 10.55 0.58
CA LEU A 207 16.03 11.92 1.01
C LEU A 207 15.01 12.91 0.45
N CYS A 208 14.78 12.87 -0.86
CA CYS A 208 13.81 13.75 -1.53
C CYS A 208 12.41 13.58 -0.96
N PHE A 209 11.99 12.33 -0.74
CA PHE A 209 10.69 12.04 -0.12
C PHE A 209 10.61 12.64 1.28
N GLN A 210 11.64 12.45 2.11
CA GLN A 210 11.67 12.98 3.48
C GLN A 210 11.69 14.50 3.51
N CYS A 211 12.43 15.14 2.61
CA CYS A 211 12.44 16.61 2.51
C CYS A 211 11.05 17.16 2.14
N VAL A 212 10.33 16.51 1.22
CA VAL A 212 8.94 16.87 0.90
C VAL A 212 8.05 16.72 2.12
N MET A 213 8.09 15.56 2.78
CA MET A 213 7.28 15.29 3.97
C MET A 213 7.52 16.30 5.08
N GLN A 214 8.79 16.58 5.39
CA GLN A 214 9.13 17.54 6.45
C GLN A 214 8.80 18.99 6.08
N SER A 215 8.85 19.34 4.79
CA SER A 215 8.43 20.66 4.31
C SER A 215 6.92 20.86 4.33
N MET A 216 6.15 19.77 4.18
CA MET A 216 4.68 19.79 4.31
C MET A 216 4.23 19.88 5.78
N HIS A 217 5.08 19.43 6.71
CA HIS A 217 4.83 19.58 8.13
C HIS A 217 5.21 21.02 8.55
N GLU A 218 4.20 21.85 8.73
CA GLU A 218 4.36 23.15 9.34
C GLU A 218 5.08 23.00 10.70
N LYS A 219 5.91 24.00 11.05
CA LYS A 219 6.57 24.06 12.36
C LYS A 219 5.57 23.69 13.45
N LYS A 220 5.93 22.78 14.36
CA LYS A 220 5.06 22.41 15.50
C LYS A 220 4.52 23.68 16.12
N GLU A 221 3.23 23.92 15.94
CA GLU A 221 2.59 25.12 16.50
C GLU A 221 2.70 25.07 18.03
N ILE A 222 3.03 26.20 18.64
CA ILE A 222 3.12 26.31 20.08
C ILE A 222 1.73 26.65 20.63
N LYS A 223 1.20 25.78 21.46
CA LYS A 223 -0.08 25.95 22.17
C LYS A 223 0.12 26.31 23.63
N LYS A 224 -0.92 26.79 24.28
CA LYS A 224 -0.96 26.84 25.74
C LYS A 224 -1.15 25.42 26.31
N ALA A 225 -0.27 25.02 27.22
CA ALA A 225 -0.40 23.76 27.93
C ALA A 225 -1.78 23.65 28.62
N LYS A 226 -2.48 22.56 28.40
CA LYS A 226 -3.80 22.32 28.99
C LYS A 226 -3.65 21.96 30.45
N LYS A 227 -4.44 22.57 31.31
CA LYS A 227 -4.40 22.36 32.77
C LYS A 227 -5.60 21.54 33.19
N PHE A 228 -5.40 20.32 33.65
CA PHE A 228 -6.41 19.45 34.22
C PHE A 228 -5.84 18.58 35.35
N SER A 229 -6.71 18.11 36.23
CA SER A 229 -6.32 17.28 37.36
C SER A 229 -6.09 15.83 36.92
N MET A 230 -4.87 15.32 37.06
CA MET A 230 -4.55 13.91 36.86
C MET A 230 -5.27 12.98 37.80
N ALA A 231 -5.48 13.43 39.06
CA ALA A 231 -6.21 12.65 40.04
C ALA A 231 -7.67 12.41 39.62
N THR A 232 -8.32 13.43 39.05
CA THR A 232 -9.70 13.33 38.53
C THR A 232 -9.77 12.37 37.34
N VAL A 233 -8.81 12.43 36.39
CA VAL A 233 -8.74 11.48 35.28
C VAL A 233 -8.51 10.06 35.77
N LYS A 234 -7.54 9.87 36.67
CA LYS A 234 -7.27 8.53 37.25
C LYS A 234 -8.47 7.98 38.03
N LYS A 235 -9.20 8.81 38.74
CA LYS A 235 -10.43 8.40 39.41
C LYS A 235 -11.46 7.92 38.40
N TRP A 236 -11.71 8.68 37.31
CA TRP A 236 -12.65 8.27 36.26
C TRP A 236 -12.24 6.94 35.60
N ILE A 237 -10.92 6.73 35.40
CA ILE A 237 -10.39 5.44 34.90
C ILE A 237 -10.67 4.30 35.87
N SER A 238 -10.53 4.52 37.19
CA SER A 238 -10.81 3.48 38.22
C SER A 238 -12.31 3.14 38.37
N ASP A 239 -13.18 4.06 37.97
CA ASP A 239 -14.63 3.88 38.02
C ASP A 239 -15.19 3.19 36.74
N LEU A 240 -14.33 2.86 35.75
CA LEU A 240 -14.73 2.11 34.57
C LEU A 240 -15.18 0.67 34.92
N PRO A 241 -16.21 0.11 34.25
CA PRO A 241 -16.72 -1.24 34.50
C PRO A 241 -15.78 -2.37 34.04
N PHE A 242 -14.58 -2.05 33.60
CA PHE A 242 -13.55 -3.00 33.14
C PHE A 242 -12.15 -2.45 33.38
N GLU A 243 -11.18 -3.36 33.47
CA GLU A 243 -9.76 -3.00 33.60
C GLU A 243 -9.13 -2.66 32.22
N LEU A 244 -8.33 -1.61 32.21
CA LEU A 244 -7.54 -1.25 31.02
C LEU A 244 -6.28 -2.12 30.91
N THR A 245 -5.87 -2.42 29.69
CA THR A 245 -4.60 -3.12 29.45
C THR A 245 -3.41 -2.18 29.65
N LYS A 246 -2.21 -2.76 29.83
CA LYS A 246 -0.97 -1.98 29.99
C LYS A 246 -0.73 -1.04 28.80
N ASP A 247 -0.97 -1.52 27.58
CA ASP A 247 -0.74 -0.73 26.37
C ASP A 247 -1.76 0.42 26.24
N GLN A 248 -3.02 0.18 26.66
CA GLN A 248 -4.02 1.25 26.74
C GLN A 248 -3.62 2.32 27.73
N LEU A 249 -3.16 1.93 28.93
CA LEU A 249 -2.69 2.89 29.94
C LEU A 249 -1.47 3.68 29.44
N SER A 250 -0.50 3.01 28.82
CA SER A 250 0.66 3.67 28.25
C SER A 250 0.26 4.68 27.16
N SER A 251 -0.66 4.29 26.25
CA SER A 251 -1.16 5.19 25.21
C SER A 251 -1.92 6.40 25.79
N ILE A 252 -2.66 6.20 26.87
CA ILE A 252 -3.34 7.28 27.59
C ILE A 252 -2.31 8.22 28.23
N ASP A 253 -1.31 7.69 28.89
CA ASP A 253 -0.26 8.51 29.52
C ASP A 253 0.49 9.35 28.49
N ASP A 254 0.82 8.79 27.32
CA ASP A 254 1.40 9.50 26.20
C ASP A 254 0.52 10.69 25.76
N ILE A 255 -0.77 10.45 25.56
CA ILE A 255 -1.72 11.50 25.11
C ILE A 255 -1.90 12.58 26.19
N LEU A 256 -2.04 12.18 27.45
CA LEU A 256 -2.19 13.13 28.57
C LEU A 256 -0.93 13.98 28.75
N TYR A 257 0.25 13.43 28.47
CA TYR A 257 1.50 14.17 28.43
C TYR A 257 1.48 15.19 27.29
N ASP A 258 1.08 14.80 26.09
CA ASP A 258 0.98 15.68 24.93
C ASP A 258 -0.04 16.81 25.14
N LEU A 259 -1.20 16.51 25.73
CA LEU A 259 -2.21 17.54 26.03
C LEU A 259 -1.66 18.60 27.00
N LYS A 260 -0.77 18.22 27.93
CA LYS A 260 -0.11 19.15 28.86
C LYS A 260 1.13 19.81 28.29
N SER A 261 1.65 19.34 27.14
CA SER A 261 2.78 19.91 26.43
C SER A 261 2.42 21.28 25.84
N THR A 262 3.44 22.09 25.58
CA THR A 262 3.34 23.34 24.82
C THR A 262 3.32 23.11 23.31
N ASN A 263 3.64 21.91 22.84
CA ASN A 263 3.56 21.54 21.42
C ASN A 263 2.18 20.99 21.09
N VAL A 264 1.66 21.31 19.92
CA VAL A 264 0.43 20.70 19.42
C VAL A 264 0.68 19.19 19.22
N MET A 265 -0.24 18.38 19.75
CA MET A 265 -0.20 16.94 19.56
C MET A 265 -0.61 16.55 18.14
N PHE A 266 0.19 15.71 17.51
CA PHE A 266 -0.15 15.00 16.28
C PHE A 266 0.20 13.54 16.47
N ARG A 267 -0.80 12.71 16.87
CA ARG A 267 -0.56 11.34 17.33
C ARG A 267 -1.49 10.33 16.67
N LEU A 268 -0.92 9.17 16.32
CA LEU A 268 -1.66 7.99 15.88
C LEU A 268 -1.74 6.96 17.00
N VAL A 269 -2.96 6.56 17.39
CA VAL A 269 -3.22 5.37 18.20
C VAL A 269 -3.60 4.24 17.27
N GLN A 270 -2.75 3.25 17.19
CA GLN A 270 -2.97 2.08 16.34
C GLN A 270 -3.09 0.80 17.17
N GLY A 271 -3.83 -0.15 16.64
CA GLY A 271 -4.00 -1.46 17.28
C GLY A 271 -5.08 -2.26 16.58
N ASP A 272 -5.12 -3.54 16.86
CA ASP A 272 -6.04 -4.46 16.21
C ASP A 272 -7.51 -4.11 16.44
N VAL A 273 -8.41 -4.68 15.65
CA VAL A 273 -9.86 -4.52 15.79
C VAL A 273 -10.28 -4.99 17.18
N GLY A 274 -10.90 -4.08 17.97
CA GLY A 274 -11.39 -4.36 19.33
C GLY A 274 -10.32 -4.38 20.42
N CYS A 275 -9.10 -3.88 20.19
CA CYS A 275 -8.11 -3.66 21.25
C CYS A 275 -8.45 -2.49 22.19
N GLY A 276 -9.57 -1.79 21.94
CA GLY A 276 -10.08 -0.72 22.81
C GLY A 276 -9.54 0.68 22.54
N LYS A 277 -9.23 1.03 21.30
CA LYS A 277 -8.84 2.40 20.89
C LYS A 277 -9.88 3.45 21.30
N THR A 278 -11.16 3.10 21.22
CA THR A 278 -12.28 3.99 21.55
C THR A 278 -12.23 4.50 22.97
N ILE A 279 -11.90 3.66 23.97
CA ILE A 279 -11.81 4.11 25.38
C ILE A 279 -10.63 5.06 25.59
N VAL A 280 -9.51 4.86 24.85
CA VAL A 280 -8.37 5.79 24.89
C VAL A 280 -8.79 7.17 24.39
N ALA A 281 -9.56 7.22 23.28
CA ALA A 281 -10.11 8.46 22.73
C ALA A 281 -11.07 9.14 23.73
N GLN A 282 -11.97 8.40 24.38
CA GLN A 282 -12.93 8.92 25.32
C GLN A 282 -12.26 9.50 26.59
N ILE A 283 -11.21 8.86 27.10
CA ILE A 283 -10.40 9.39 28.20
C ILE A 283 -9.70 10.68 27.80
N SER A 284 -9.21 10.74 26.56
CA SER A 284 -8.57 11.95 26.02
C SER A 284 -9.56 13.12 25.90
N MET A 285 -10.80 12.85 25.44
CA MET A 285 -11.89 13.83 25.40
C MET A 285 -12.26 14.32 26.80
N TYR A 286 -12.37 13.40 27.77
CA TYR A 286 -12.64 13.75 29.15
C TYR A 286 -11.56 14.66 29.74
N ALA A 287 -10.29 14.35 29.52
CA ALA A 287 -9.18 15.20 29.98
C ALA A 287 -9.21 16.60 29.31
N ASN A 288 -9.52 16.65 28.00
CA ASN A 288 -9.66 17.91 27.28
C ASN A 288 -10.85 18.75 27.79
N GLN A 289 -11.97 18.10 28.13
CA GLN A 289 -13.14 18.73 28.74
C GLN A 289 -12.80 19.32 30.13
N LEU A 290 -12.05 18.60 30.96
CA LEU A 290 -11.59 19.10 32.26
C LEU A 290 -10.70 20.34 32.14
N ALA A 291 -10.00 20.50 31.02
CA ALA A 291 -9.23 21.71 30.73
C ALA A 291 -10.06 22.86 30.16
N GLY A 292 -11.39 22.69 30.01
CA GLY A 292 -12.32 23.69 29.50
C GLY A 292 -12.25 23.90 27.97
N TYR A 293 -11.91 22.83 27.21
CA TYR A 293 -11.89 22.83 25.76
C TYR A 293 -12.95 21.89 25.19
N GLN A 294 -13.38 22.19 23.97
CA GLN A 294 -14.27 21.32 23.20
C GLN A 294 -13.48 20.24 22.46
N SER A 295 -14.10 19.08 22.29
CA SER A 295 -13.57 17.95 21.51
C SER A 295 -14.52 17.57 20.40
N ALA A 296 -13.97 17.24 19.22
CA ALA A 296 -14.72 16.70 18.09
C ALA A 296 -14.20 15.30 17.73
N LEU A 297 -15.09 14.27 17.75
CA LEU A 297 -14.80 12.93 17.31
C LEU A 297 -15.46 12.68 15.94
N LEU A 298 -14.65 12.35 14.96
CA LEU A 298 -15.08 12.02 13.60
C LEU A 298 -15.25 10.52 13.44
N ALA A 299 -16.44 10.11 13.09
CA ALA A 299 -16.75 8.74 12.73
C ALA A 299 -17.02 8.63 11.21
N PRO A 300 -16.62 7.53 10.55
CA PRO A 300 -16.80 7.38 9.10
C PRO A 300 -18.27 7.24 8.68
N THR A 301 -19.16 6.84 9.60
CA THR A 301 -20.61 6.69 9.33
C THR A 301 -21.46 7.22 10.47
N GLU A 302 -22.73 7.55 10.15
CA GLU A 302 -23.69 8.03 11.14
C GLU A 302 -24.00 6.99 12.23
N ILE A 303 -24.04 5.73 11.87
CA ILE A 303 -24.30 4.62 12.79
C ILE A 303 -23.17 4.53 13.82
N LEU A 304 -21.91 4.63 13.39
CA LEU A 304 -20.77 4.66 14.31
C LEU A 304 -20.77 5.90 15.20
N ALA A 305 -21.13 7.05 14.63
CA ALA A 305 -21.24 8.27 15.41
C ALA A 305 -22.26 8.13 16.55
N ARG A 306 -23.44 7.55 16.27
CA ARG A 306 -24.46 7.22 17.29
C ARG A 306 -23.92 6.24 18.34
N GLN A 307 -23.27 5.17 17.89
CA GLN A 307 -22.68 4.17 18.80
C GLN A 307 -21.60 4.77 19.72
N HIS A 308 -20.79 5.70 19.21
CA HIS A 308 -19.82 6.42 20.05
C HIS A 308 -20.51 7.26 21.11
N VAL A 309 -21.56 8.01 20.75
CA VAL A 309 -22.35 8.81 21.70
C VAL A 309 -22.97 7.93 22.77
N ASP A 310 -23.63 6.83 22.38
CA ASP A 310 -24.26 5.90 23.34
C ASP A 310 -23.24 5.28 24.31
N ASN A 311 -22.07 4.94 23.81
CA ASN A 311 -20.99 4.40 24.63
C ASN A 311 -20.42 5.45 25.59
N MET A 312 -20.29 6.71 25.15
CA MET A 312 -19.85 7.80 26.01
C MET A 312 -20.86 8.07 27.13
N HIS A 313 -22.15 8.12 26.83
CA HIS A 313 -23.20 8.28 27.83
C HIS A 313 -23.21 7.14 28.86
N LYS A 314 -23.03 5.87 28.41
CA LYS A 314 -22.93 4.72 29.35
C LYS A 314 -21.77 4.83 30.32
N LEU A 315 -20.70 5.53 29.93
CA LEU A 315 -19.54 5.79 30.77
C LEU A 315 -19.61 7.12 31.56
N GLY A 316 -20.75 7.81 31.47
CA GLY A 316 -20.97 9.07 32.19
C GLY A 316 -20.24 10.28 31.54
N LEU A 317 -19.84 10.17 30.25
CA LEU A 317 -19.27 11.26 29.48
C LEU A 317 -20.34 11.83 28.55
N ASP A 318 -20.73 13.09 28.78
CA ASP A 318 -21.72 13.77 27.95
C ASP A 318 -21.16 14.05 26.55
N ALA A 319 -21.94 13.73 25.52
CA ALA A 319 -21.58 13.92 24.13
C ALA A 319 -22.81 14.16 23.25
N THR A 320 -22.70 15.04 22.27
CA THR A 320 -23.79 15.39 21.37
C THR A 320 -23.49 14.88 19.96
N LEU A 321 -24.52 14.28 19.33
CA LEU A 321 -24.45 13.81 17.95
C LEU A 321 -24.66 14.97 16.96
N TYR A 322 -23.82 15.03 15.90
CA TYR A 322 -24.02 15.94 14.77
C TYR A 322 -23.79 15.23 13.43
N VAL A 323 -24.88 14.87 12.74
CA VAL A 323 -24.87 14.11 11.49
C VAL A 323 -25.83 14.74 10.45
N SER A 324 -25.67 14.31 9.20
CA SER A 324 -26.45 14.89 8.10
C SER A 324 -27.94 14.54 8.15
N SER A 325 -28.32 13.44 8.77
CA SER A 325 -29.72 12.98 8.90
C SER A 325 -30.52 13.69 10.00
N LEU A 326 -29.87 14.45 10.90
CA LEU A 326 -30.59 15.19 11.95
C LEU A 326 -31.60 16.19 11.36
N PRO A 327 -32.77 16.40 12.02
CA PRO A 327 -33.72 17.42 11.67
C PRO A 327 -33.11 18.83 11.67
N ALA A 328 -33.59 19.70 10.78
CA ALA A 328 -33.03 21.06 10.66
C ALA A 328 -33.08 21.89 11.97
N LYS A 329 -34.13 21.68 12.77
CA LYS A 329 -34.28 22.34 14.07
C LYS A 329 -33.20 21.89 15.06
N GLU A 330 -32.98 20.60 15.17
CA GLU A 330 -31.96 20.02 16.05
C GLU A 330 -30.56 20.42 15.62
N LYS A 331 -30.28 20.42 14.29
CA LYS A 331 -29.00 20.93 13.77
C LYS A 331 -28.71 22.36 14.21
N LYS A 332 -29.71 23.23 14.08
CA LYS A 332 -29.57 24.67 14.49
C LYS A 332 -29.29 24.77 15.97
N GLU A 333 -30.00 23.99 16.79
CA GLU A 333 -29.79 23.98 18.25
C GLU A 333 -28.38 23.53 18.62
N VAL A 334 -27.90 22.44 18.02
CA VAL A 334 -26.55 21.91 18.26
C VAL A 334 -25.49 22.96 17.83
N LEU A 335 -25.64 23.57 16.67
CA LEU A 335 -24.71 24.61 16.21
C LEU A 335 -24.63 25.79 17.17
N THR A 336 -25.76 26.28 17.66
CA THR A 336 -25.81 27.38 18.64
C THR A 336 -25.12 26.98 19.94
N LYS A 337 -25.37 25.79 20.46
CA LYS A 337 -24.74 25.28 21.67
C LYS A 337 -23.23 25.01 21.53
N LEU A 338 -22.77 24.63 20.33
CA LEU A 338 -21.33 24.51 20.03
C LEU A 338 -20.65 25.87 20.04
N GLU A 339 -21.25 26.85 19.37
CA GLU A 339 -20.74 28.20 19.29
C GLU A 339 -20.68 28.89 20.66
N ASN A 340 -21.67 28.66 21.51
CA ASN A 340 -21.70 29.18 22.89
C ASN A 340 -20.80 28.42 23.86
N GLY A 341 -20.25 27.23 23.45
CA GLY A 341 -19.41 26.41 24.32
C GLY A 341 -20.16 25.55 25.34
N GLU A 342 -21.47 25.40 25.21
CA GLU A 342 -22.31 24.55 26.07
C GLU A 342 -22.07 23.07 25.82
N ILE A 343 -21.82 22.70 24.54
CA ILE A 343 -21.43 21.33 24.15
C ILE A 343 -19.91 21.23 24.18
N LEU A 344 -19.38 20.38 25.06
CA LEU A 344 -17.95 20.13 25.20
C LEU A 344 -17.45 18.95 24.35
N ASN A 345 -18.29 17.95 24.10
CA ASN A 345 -17.93 16.84 23.24
C ASN A 345 -18.99 16.67 22.14
N VAL A 346 -18.55 16.71 20.89
CA VAL A 346 -19.39 16.43 19.72
C VAL A 346 -18.84 15.24 18.96
N VAL A 347 -19.74 14.36 18.55
CA VAL A 347 -19.44 13.21 17.69
C VAL A 347 -20.23 13.38 16.39
N GLY A 348 -19.55 13.23 15.25
CA GLY A 348 -20.23 13.36 13.98
C GLY A 348 -19.45 12.75 12.83
N THR A 349 -19.99 12.98 11.63
CA THR A 349 -19.38 12.55 10.36
C THR A 349 -18.79 13.76 9.62
N HIS A 350 -18.61 13.64 8.31
CA HIS A 350 -18.20 14.75 7.43
C HIS A 350 -19.04 16.04 7.59
N ALA A 351 -20.20 15.96 8.22
CA ALA A 351 -21.01 17.14 8.53
C ALA A 351 -20.28 18.16 9.40
N LEU A 352 -19.33 17.72 10.24
CA LEU A 352 -18.52 18.58 11.10
C LEU A 352 -17.51 19.46 10.34
N PHE A 353 -17.17 19.12 9.09
CA PHE A 353 -16.27 19.92 8.25
C PHE A 353 -16.92 21.18 7.67
N ARG A 354 -18.25 21.26 7.64
CA ARG A 354 -18.97 22.36 7.01
C ARG A 354 -18.61 23.69 7.66
N GLU A 355 -18.49 24.75 6.88
CA GLU A 355 -18.10 26.08 7.33
C GLU A 355 -19.01 26.66 8.44
N ASN A 356 -20.28 26.32 8.40
CA ASN A 356 -21.27 26.78 9.39
C ASN A 356 -21.14 26.12 10.78
N VAL A 357 -20.25 25.16 10.95
CA VAL A 357 -19.94 24.56 12.26
C VAL A 357 -18.84 25.39 12.91
N ILE A 358 -19.21 26.17 13.91
CA ILE A 358 -18.31 27.06 14.66
C ILE A 358 -18.14 26.50 16.07
N PHE A 359 -16.91 26.45 16.55
CA PHE A 359 -16.58 26.05 17.91
C PHE A 359 -16.16 27.27 18.73
N ASN A 360 -16.56 27.32 19.98
CA ASN A 360 -16.10 28.36 20.92
C ASN A 360 -14.60 28.19 21.25
N LYS A 361 -14.21 26.94 21.60
CA LYS A 361 -12.84 26.65 22.04
C LYS A 361 -12.48 25.20 21.72
N LEU A 362 -12.37 24.90 20.42
CA LEU A 362 -11.94 23.57 19.98
C LEU A 362 -10.49 23.33 20.37
N GLY A 363 -10.24 22.23 21.11
CA GLY A 363 -8.90 21.88 21.59
C GLY A 363 -8.44 20.49 21.18
N LEU A 364 -9.35 19.59 20.82
CA LEU A 364 -9.02 18.23 20.43
C LEU A 364 -9.91 17.75 19.28
N VAL A 365 -9.29 17.24 18.25
CA VAL A 365 -9.96 16.53 17.16
C VAL A 365 -9.48 15.07 17.17
N ILE A 366 -10.42 14.14 17.08
CA ILE A 366 -10.14 12.71 16.99
C ILE A 366 -10.76 12.19 15.70
N ALA A 367 -9.97 11.50 14.89
CA ALA A 367 -10.43 10.83 13.67
C ALA A 367 -10.38 9.31 13.83
N ASP A 368 -11.55 8.66 13.77
CA ASP A 368 -11.64 7.19 13.75
C ASP A 368 -11.57 6.68 12.32
N GLU A 369 -10.79 5.60 12.09
CA GLU A 369 -10.52 5.03 10.76
C GLU A 369 -9.98 6.08 9.76
N GLN A 370 -8.84 6.64 10.09
CA GLN A 370 -8.18 7.75 9.39
C GLN A 370 -8.19 7.62 7.85
N GLN A 371 -8.02 6.41 7.32
CA GLN A 371 -7.95 6.16 5.86
C GLN A 371 -9.21 6.56 5.09
N ARG A 372 -10.29 6.88 5.78
CA ARG A 372 -11.57 7.28 5.18
C ARG A 372 -11.79 8.80 5.09
N PHE A 373 -10.84 9.57 5.59
CA PHE A 373 -10.91 11.04 5.57
C PHE A 373 -9.78 11.63 4.74
N GLY A 374 -10.11 12.43 3.73
CA GLY A 374 -9.13 13.16 2.91
C GLY A 374 -8.32 14.18 3.70
N VAL A 375 -7.13 14.53 3.19
CA VAL A 375 -6.22 15.51 3.84
C VAL A 375 -6.89 16.90 3.97
N LYS A 376 -7.58 17.35 2.93
CA LYS A 376 -8.32 18.63 2.94
C LYS A 376 -9.40 18.69 4.03
N GLN A 377 -10.14 17.58 4.21
CA GLN A 377 -11.19 17.50 5.21
C GLN A 377 -10.61 17.61 6.63
N ARG A 378 -9.48 16.94 6.89
CA ARG A 378 -8.78 17.03 8.17
C ARG A 378 -8.31 18.45 8.45
N ARG A 379 -7.67 19.08 7.46
CA ARG A 379 -7.17 20.45 7.56
C ARG A 379 -8.29 21.44 7.87
N SER A 380 -9.42 21.36 7.16
CA SER A 380 -10.57 22.24 7.37
C SER A 380 -11.15 22.18 8.80
N LEU A 381 -11.03 21.04 9.50
CA LEU A 381 -11.48 20.93 10.88
C LEU A 381 -10.43 21.45 11.87
N LEU A 382 -9.15 21.25 11.61
CA LEU A 382 -8.07 21.80 12.43
C LEU A 382 -8.06 23.33 12.38
N GLU A 383 -8.36 23.92 11.23
CA GLU A 383 -8.46 25.37 11.04
C GLU A 383 -9.64 26.02 11.79
N LYS A 384 -10.62 25.23 12.31
CA LYS A 384 -11.74 25.73 13.15
C LYS A 384 -11.33 26.09 14.58
N GLY A 385 -10.10 25.81 14.97
CA GLY A 385 -9.55 26.17 16.28
C GLY A 385 -8.11 26.67 16.17
N LYS A 386 -7.62 27.32 17.25
CA LYS A 386 -6.22 27.74 17.35
C LYS A 386 -5.41 26.64 18.01
N CYS A 387 -4.38 26.11 17.34
CA CYS A 387 -3.46 25.09 17.87
C CYS A 387 -4.21 23.86 18.41
N VAL A 388 -5.00 23.23 17.56
CA VAL A 388 -5.84 22.07 17.90
C VAL A 388 -5.01 20.79 17.96
N ASP A 389 -5.10 20.04 19.05
CA ASP A 389 -4.51 18.71 19.14
C ASP A 389 -5.24 17.70 18.25
N PHE A 390 -4.49 16.87 17.56
CA PHE A 390 -5.05 15.90 16.65
C PHE A 390 -4.66 14.46 17.02
N LEU A 391 -5.66 13.62 17.24
CA LEU A 391 -5.53 12.22 17.54
C LEU A 391 -6.15 11.39 16.43
N MET A 392 -5.37 10.52 15.82
CA MET A 392 -5.86 9.59 14.81
C MET A 392 -5.97 8.19 15.40
N MET A 393 -6.98 7.44 14.98
CA MET A 393 -7.14 6.03 15.32
C MET A 393 -7.14 5.18 14.06
N SER A 394 -6.44 4.03 14.09
CA SER A 394 -6.45 3.05 12.99
C SER A 394 -6.58 1.63 13.50
N ALA A 395 -7.47 0.86 12.88
CA ALA A 395 -7.60 -0.59 13.11
C ALA A 395 -6.66 -1.42 12.23
N THR A 396 -6.03 -0.80 11.24
CA THR A 396 -4.97 -1.41 10.44
C THR A 396 -3.63 -0.85 10.92
N PRO A 397 -2.89 -1.58 11.75
CA PRO A 397 -1.62 -1.08 12.25
C PRO A 397 -0.62 -0.90 11.12
N ILE A 398 0.11 0.20 11.15
CA ILE A 398 1.22 0.46 10.23
C ILE A 398 2.51 0.24 11.01
N PRO A 399 3.50 -0.51 10.51
CA PRO A 399 4.79 -0.63 11.18
C PRO A 399 5.37 0.73 11.52
N ARG A 400 5.94 0.86 12.72
CA ARG A 400 6.39 2.16 13.27
C ARG A 400 7.34 2.91 12.33
N THR A 401 8.25 2.19 11.70
CA THR A 401 9.21 2.74 10.72
C THR A 401 8.50 3.37 9.52
N TYR A 402 7.48 2.70 9.00
CA TYR A 402 6.68 3.21 7.88
C TYR A 402 5.85 4.42 8.29
N ALA A 403 5.25 4.38 9.47
CA ALA A 403 4.44 5.49 9.94
C ALA A 403 5.29 6.75 10.17
N HIS A 404 6.50 6.63 10.74
CA HIS A 404 7.45 7.74 10.85
C HIS A 404 7.90 8.25 9.48
N PHE A 405 8.13 7.34 8.54
CA PHE A 405 8.54 7.72 7.19
C PHE A 405 7.45 8.49 6.45
N LEU A 406 6.17 8.07 6.58
CA LEU A 406 5.04 8.64 5.85
C LEU A 406 4.46 9.89 6.47
N TYR A 407 4.43 9.95 7.78
CA TYR A 407 3.76 11.01 8.52
C TYR A 407 4.75 11.92 9.28
N GLY A 408 6.07 11.72 9.06
CA GLY A 408 7.13 12.55 9.65
C GLY A 408 7.11 12.54 11.18
N ASP A 409 6.91 13.71 11.78
CA ASP A 409 6.94 13.90 13.25
C ASP A 409 5.67 13.43 13.98
N MET A 410 4.85 12.57 13.37
CA MET A 410 3.69 11.98 14.04
C MET A 410 4.13 11.00 15.13
N ASP A 411 3.68 11.25 16.35
CA ASP A 411 3.89 10.35 17.46
C ASP A 411 2.96 9.12 17.36
N ILE A 412 3.46 7.95 17.74
CA ILE A 412 2.73 6.68 17.58
C ILE A 412 2.63 5.96 18.91
N SER A 413 1.39 5.64 19.31
CA SER A 413 1.09 4.75 20.42
C SER A 413 0.44 3.48 19.89
N SER A 414 1.04 2.31 20.16
CA SER A 414 0.58 1.01 19.67
C SER A 414 -0.03 0.18 20.78
N ILE A 415 -1.23 -0.36 20.55
CA ILE A 415 -1.95 -1.25 21.48
C ILE A 415 -1.89 -2.66 20.91
N HIS A 416 -0.97 -3.47 21.43
CA HIS A 416 -0.79 -4.88 21.05
C HIS A 416 -1.65 -5.81 21.91
N THR A 417 -1.85 -5.46 23.18
CA THR A 417 -2.54 -6.31 24.15
C THR A 417 -4.04 -6.23 23.97
N MET A 418 -4.69 -7.38 23.76
CA MET A 418 -6.14 -7.48 23.71
C MET A 418 -6.75 -7.45 25.12
N PRO A 419 -7.96 -6.87 25.32
CA PRO A 419 -8.70 -6.96 26.58
C PRO A 419 -8.95 -8.41 27.01
N LYS A 420 -8.97 -8.65 28.34
CA LYS A 420 -9.21 -9.98 28.91
C LYS A 420 -10.52 -10.61 28.43
N GLY A 421 -10.51 -11.90 28.13
CA GLY A 421 -11.71 -12.70 27.77
C GLY A 421 -12.00 -12.78 26.28
N ARG A 422 -11.29 -12.06 25.42
CA ARG A 422 -11.43 -12.16 23.96
C ARG A 422 -10.70 -13.39 23.43
N LYS A 423 -11.39 -14.19 22.59
CA LYS A 423 -10.81 -15.35 21.91
C LYS A 423 -10.39 -15.00 20.49
N SER A 424 -9.31 -15.58 20.00
CA SER A 424 -8.89 -15.45 18.60
C SER A 424 -9.94 -16.08 17.68
N VAL A 425 -10.17 -15.50 16.49
CA VAL A 425 -11.09 -16.04 15.50
C VAL A 425 -10.44 -17.23 14.78
N VAL A 426 -11.17 -18.35 14.70
CA VAL A 426 -10.76 -19.49 13.88
C VAL A 426 -11.06 -19.18 12.42
N THR A 427 -10.04 -19.00 11.62
CA THR A 427 -10.17 -18.73 10.18
C THR A 427 -9.91 -20.01 9.39
N LYS A 428 -10.75 -20.31 8.37
CA LYS A 428 -10.58 -21.46 7.47
C LYS A 428 -10.85 -21.07 6.03
N TYR A 429 -9.96 -21.45 5.13
CA TYR A 429 -10.09 -21.26 3.70
C TYR A 429 -10.64 -22.53 3.02
N PHE A 430 -11.59 -22.35 2.10
CA PHE A 430 -12.16 -23.41 1.29
C PHE A 430 -12.06 -23.05 -0.20
N LYS A 431 -11.47 -23.95 -0.99
CA LYS A 431 -11.37 -23.78 -2.45
C LYS A 431 -12.71 -24.09 -3.12
N THR A 432 -13.68 -23.20 -2.98
CA THR A 432 -15.04 -23.36 -3.50
C THR A 432 -15.72 -21.98 -3.69
N SER A 433 -16.68 -21.92 -4.61
CA SER A 433 -17.61 -20.79 -4.76
C SER A 433 -18.92 -20.97 -4.00
N SER A 434 -19.10 -22.10 -3.32
CA SER A 434 -20.34 -22.47 -2.64
C SER A 434 -20.16 -22.55 -1.13
N MET A 435 -21.19 -22.18 -0.39
CA MET A 435 -21.27 -22.33 1.07
C MET A 435 -21.46 -23.79 1.52
N SER A 436 -21.68 -24.74 0.62
CA SER A 436 -22.00 -26.14 0.95
C SER A 436 -21.06 -26.78 1.98
N PRO A 437 -19.73 -26.61 1.92
CA PRO A 437 -18.80 -27.21 2.89
C PRO A 437 -18.97 -26.69 4.31
N VAL A 438 -19.42 -25.44 4.47
CA VAL A 438 -19.54 -24.76 5.77
C VAL A 438 -20.98 -24.62 6.25
N LEU A 439 -21.96 -24.94 5.39
CA LEU A 439 -23.38 -24.75 5.70
C LEU A 439 -23.82 -25.48 6.96
N LYS A 440 -23.35 -26.70 7.15
CA LYS A 440 -23.66 -27.53 8.31
C LYS A 440 -23.17 -26.91 9.62
N ASP A 441 -21.99 -26.35 9.60
CA ASP A 441 -21.43 -25.65 10.75
C ASP A 441 -22.19 -24.35 11.04
N VAL A 442 -22.49 -23.57 10.00
CA VAL A 442 -23.27 -22.32 10.12
C VAL A 442 -24.66 -22.60 10.71
N LEU A 443 -25.36 -23.60 10.20
CA LEU A 443 -26.68 -23.99 10.72
C LEU A 443 -26.62 -24.42 12.18
N LYS A 444 -25.61 -25.20 12.56
CA LYS A 444 -25.36 -25.57 13.96
C LYS A 444 -25.21 -24.35 14.85
N PHE A 445 -24.39 -23.37 14.44
CA PHE A 445 -24.19 -22.14 15.21
C PHE A 445 -25.46 -21.30 15.33
N ILE A 446 -26.28 -21.25 14.27
CA ILE A 446 -27.59 -20.56 14.32
C ILE A 446 -28.55 -21.27 15.29
N GLN A 447 -28.58 -22.61 15.29
CA GLN A 447 -29.36 -23.39 16.26
C GLN A 447 -28.90 -23.18 17.71
N GLU A 448 -27.60 -22.87 17.92
CA GLU A 448 -27.07 -22.44 19.21
C GLU A 448 -27.45 -20.99 19.58
N GLY A 449 -28.29 -20.33 18.80
CA GLY A 449 -28.70 -18.94 18.99
C GLY A 449 -27.64 -17.89 18.62
N ARG A 450 -26.68 -18.22 17.74
CA ARG A 450 -25.67 -17.28 17.24
C ARG A 450 -26.13 -16.67 15.91
N GLN A 451 -25.54 -15.54 15.56
CA GLN A 451 -25.82 -14.86 14.29
C GLN A 451 -24.61 -14.95 13.34
N CYS A 452 -24.92 -14.89 12.04
CA CYS A 452 -23.93 -15.05 10.97
C CYS A 452 -23.96 -13.86 10.01
N TYR A 453 -22.77 -13.35 9.67
CA TYR A 453 -22.56 -12.47 8.53
C TYR A 453 -22.17 -13.27 7.30
N VAL A 454 -22.77 -12.96 6.16
CA VAL A 454 -22.39 -13.47 4.84
C VAL A 454 -21.99 -12.28 3.98
N VAL A 455 -20.72 -12.18 3.65
CA VAL A 455 -20.15 -11.03 2.95
C VAL A 455 -19.81 -11.40 1.51
N CYS A 456 -20.28 -10.59 0.58
CA CYS A 456 -19.98 -10.70 -0.85
C CYS A 456 -19.16 -9.49 -1.28
N PRO A 457 -18.22 -9.62 -2.25
CA PRO A 457 -17.47 -8.48 -2.73
C PRO A 457 -18.39 -7.43 -3.33
N ALA A 458 -18.24 -6.17 -2.90
CA ALA A 458 -18.83 -5.03 -3.58
C ALA A 458 -17.99 -4.77 -4.84
N ILE A 459 -18.64 -4.27 -5.89
CA ILE A 459 -17.97 -4.00 -7.14
C ILE A 459 -18.33 -2.60 -7.58
N GLU A 460 -17.31 -1.93 -8.19
CA GLU A 460 -17.38 -0.56 -8.68
C GLU A 460 -18.69 -0.24 -9.42
N GLU A 461 -19.13 0.99 -9.32
CA GLU A 461 -20.47 1.50 -9.63
C GLU A 461 -21.06 1.16 -11.02
N ASN A 462 -20.28 0.59 -11.95
CA ASN A 462 -20.66 0.38 -13.34
C ASN A 462 -21.02 -1.07 -13.75
N ASP A 463 -21.11 -2.03 -12.81
CA ASP A 463 -21.29 -3.44 -13.17
C ASP A 463 -22.65 -4.00 -12.68
N GLU A 464 -23.70 -3.86 -13.50
CA GLU A 464 -25.02 -4.48 -13.26
C GLU A 464 -24.94 -6.01 -13.10
N PHE A 465 -23.93 -6.65 -13.68
CA PHE A 465 -23.72 -8.10 -13.58
C PHE A 465 -23.38 -8.60 -12.17
N LYS A 466 -22.89 -7.74 -11.30
CA LYS A 466 -22.27 -8.15 -10.02
C LYS A 466 -23.13 -7.81 -8.79
N MET A 467 -24.07 -6.89 -8.91
CA MET A 467 -25.17 -6.78 -7.95
C MET A 467 -26.05 -8.04 -7.96
N ARG A 468 -26.08 -8.78 -9.07
CA ARG A 468 -26.72 -10.09 -9.13
C ARG A 468 -26.16 -11.05 -8.07
N ASN A 469 -24.85 -11.05 -7.78
CA ASN A 469 -24.24 -12.00 -6.84
C ASN A 469 -24.77 -11.87 -5.40
N VAL A 470 -24.92 -10.68 -4.84
CA VAL A 470 -25.43 -10.53 -3.47
C VAL A 470 -26.92 -10.86 -3.39
N PHE A 471 -27.70 -10.48 -4.42
CA PHE A 471 -29.13 -10.82 -4.52
C PHE A 471 -29.34 -12.31 -4.79
N GLU A 472 -28.55 -12.92 -5.69
CA GLU A 472 -28.62 -14.36 -6.00
C GLU A 472 -28.31 -15.20 -4.76
N ILE A 473 -27.28 -14.81 -3.98
CA ILE A 473 -26.94 -15.49 -2.73
C ILE A 473 -28.07 -15.31 -1.71
N TYR A 474 -28.58 -14.10 -1.55
CA TYR A 474 -29.69 -13.82 -0.64
C TYR A 474 -30.94 -14.61 -1.02
N GLU A 475 -31.38 -14.58 -2.30
CA GLU A 475 -32.55 -15.33 -2.79
C GLU A 475 -32.34 -16.85 -2.69
N GLY A 476 -31.14 -17.33 -3.06
CA GLY A 476 -30.79 -18.75 -2.95
C GLY A 476 -30.86 -19.25 -1.51
N MET A 477 -30.31 -18.46 -0.57
CA MET A 477 -30.38 -18.79 0.85
C MET A 477 -31.83 -18.73 1.37
N THR A 478 -32.58 -17.70 1.03
CA THR A 478 -33.99 -17.56 1.47
C THR A 478 -34.88 -18.69 0.96
N LYS A 479 -34.65 -19.15 -0.28
CA LYS A 479 -35.38 -20.30 -0.87
C LYS A 479 -35.03 -21.63 -0.19
N THR A 480 -33.75 -21.79 0.21
CA THR A 480 -33.22 -23.04 0.77
C THR A 480 -33.42 -23.14 2.29
N LEU A 481 -33.33 -22.04 3.00
CA LEU A 481 -33.34 -21.97 4.47
C LEU A 481 -34.62 -21.29 4.95
N LYS A 482 -35.75 -21.94 4.76
CA LYS A 482 -37.09 -21.37 5.03
C LYS A 482 -37.37 -21.00 6.49
N ASP A 483 -36.69 -21.68 7.43
CA ASP A 483 -36.90 -21.48 8.87
C ASP A 483 -35.90 -20.46 9.48
N ILE A 484 -35.06 -19.82 8.66
CA ILE A 484 -34.00 -18.89 9.10
C ILE A 484 -34.35 -17.48 8.62
N ARG A 485 -34.28 -16.52 9.52
CA ARG A 485 -34.56 -15.11 9.25
C ARG A 485 -33.32 -14.45 8.63
N ILE A 486 -33.41 -14.13 7.34
CA ILE A 486 -32.30 -13.62 6.54
C ILE A 486 -32.56 -12.16 6.17
N GLY A 487 -31.63 -11.27 6.49
CA GLY A 487 -31.63 -9.87 6.07
C GLY A 487 -30.64 -9.61 4.94
N LEU A 488 -30.89 -8.54 4.18
CA LEU A 488 -30.00 -8.05 3.11
C LEU A 488 -29.56 -6.62 3.39
N LEU A 489 -28.25 -6.33 3.20
CA LEU A 489 -27.67 -5.01 3.38
C LEU A 489 -26.70 -4.69 2.24
N HIS A 490 -26.92 -3.60 1.50
CA HIS A 490 -26.04 -3.23 0.38
C HIS A 490 -25.90 -1.71 0.20
N GLY A 491 -24.89 -1.29 -0.58
CA GLY A 491 -24.52 0.11 -0.75
C GLY A 491 -25.63 1.03 -1.26
N LYS A 492 -26.53 0.53 -2.13
CA LYS A 492 -27.63 1.30 -2.76
C LYS A 492 -28.86 1.54 -1.86
N MET A 493 -28.91 0.92 -0.68
CA MET A 493 -29.97 1.21 0.29
C MET A 493 -29.82 2.62 0.86
N THR A 494 -30.92 3.25 1.20
CA THR A 494 -30.95 4.53 1.92
C THR A 494 -30.32 4.37 3.31
N SER A 495 -29.89 5.45 3.92
CA SER A 495 -29.34 5.42 5.29
C SER A 495 -30.35 4.86 6.29
N GLN A 496 -31.63 5.19 6.12
CA GLN A 496 -32.69 4.70 7.00
C GLN A 496 -32.91 3.19 6.87
N GLU A 497 -32.98 2.65 5.63
CA GLU A 497 -33.13 1.21 5.40
C GLU A 497 -31.93 0.41 5.97
N LYS A 498 -30.72 0.97 5.87
CA LYS A 498 -29.51 0.39 6.46
C LYS A 498 -29.62 0.36 7.98
N GLU A 499 -30.04 1.46 8.60
CA GLU A 499 -30.23 1.54 10.06
C GLU A 499 -31.27 0.54 10.54
N GLU A 500 -32.44 0.49 9.90
CA GLU A 500 -33.53 -0.45 10.28
C GLU A 500 -33.10 -1.91 10.15
N THR A 501 -32.39 -2.26 9.07
CA THR A 501 -31.90 -3.63 8.88
C THR A 501 -30.86 -4.02 9.93
N MET A 502 -29.94 -3.11 10.25
CA MET A 502 -28.93 -3.34 11.27
C MET A 502 -29.53 -3.39 12.69
N GLU A 503 -30.53 -2.57 12.95
CA GLU A 503 -31.25 -2.62 14.23
C GLU A 503 -31.97 -3.95 14.42
N LYS A 504 -32.67 -4.47 13.38
CA LYS A 504 -33.27 -5.81 13.40
C LYS A 504 -32.24 -6.90 13.65
N PHE A 505 -31.06 -6.81 13.01
CA PHE A 505 -30.00 -7.78 13.23
C PHE A 505 -29.42 -7.67 14.64
N SER A 506 -29.20 -6.47 15.15
CA SER A 506 -28.70 -6.26 16.51
C SER A 506 -29.68 -6.73 17.60
N LYS A 507 -30.99 -6.62 17.37
CA LYS A 507 -32.07 -7.12 18.25
C LYS A 507 -32.32 -8.63 18.12
N HIS A 508 -31.54 -9.33 17.30
CA HIS A 508 -31.70 -10.76 16.99
C HIS A 508 -33.07 -11.11 16.35
N GLU A 509 -33.63 -10.18 15.57
CA GLU A 509 -34.76 -10.43 14.73
C GLU A 509 -34.36 -11.09 13.38
N LEU A 510 -33.05 -11.06 13.06
CA LEU A 510 -32.43 -11.72 11.92
C LEU A 510 -31.31 -12.64 12.41
N ASP A 511 -31.21 -13.84 11.83
CA ASP A 511 -30.21 -14.85 12.15
C ASP A 511 -28.98 -14.75 11.21
N ILE A 512 -29.22 -14.42 9.93
CA ILE A 512 -28.19 -14.22 8.93
C ILE A 512 -28.35 -12.83 8.31
N LEU A 513 -27.24 -12.12 8.15
CA LEU A 513 -27.16 -10.87 7.39
C LEU A 513 -26.28 -11.05 6.18
N VAL A 514 -26.88 -11.07 4.97
CA VAL A 514 -26.16 -11.07 3.70
C VAL A 514 -25.83 -9.64 3.33
N SER A 515 -24.57 -9.34 3.06
CA SER A 515 -24.14 -7.97 2.81
C SER A 515 -22.98 -7.87 1.83
N THR A 516 -22.84 -6.67 1.26
CA THR A 516 -21.59 -6.24 0.61
C THR A 516 -20.60 -5.71 1.67
N THR A 517 -19.49 -5.11 1.27
CA THR A 517 -18.45 -4.51 2.16
C THR A 517 -18.98 -3.44 3.13
N VAL A 518 -20.24 -3.04 3.05
CA VAL A 518 -20.86 -2.05 3.97
C VAL A 518 -20.72 -2.44 5.45
N ILE A 519 -20.62 -3.75 5.76
CA ILE A 519 -20.37 -4.26 7.14
C ILE A 519 -18.95 -3.92 7.65
N GLU A 520 -18.02 -3.58 6.77
CA GLU A 520 -16.67 -3.14 7.17
C GLU A 520 -16.72 -1.95 8.15
N VAL A 521 -17.83 -1.22 8.15
CA VAL A 521 -18.03 -0.02 8.93
C VAL A 521 -18.80 -0.29 10.22
N GLY A 522 -18.08 -0.56 11.28
CA GLY A 522 -18.30 -0.13 12.66
C GLY A 522 -19.44 -0.68 13.51
N ILE A 523 -20.42 -1.41 13.02
CA ILE A 523 -21.53 -1.85 13.88
C ILE A 523 -21.12 -3.07 14.71
N ASP A 524 -21.30 -2.97 16.01
CA ASP A 524 -20.97 -4.01 16.96
C ASP A 524 -22.21 -4.83 17.31
N VAL A 525 -22.25 -6.08 16.82
CA VAL A 525 -23.29 -7.06 17.22
C VAL A 525 -22.61 -8.19 17.98
N ALA A 526 -22.71 -8.15 19.31
CA ALA A 526 -22.00 -9.08 20.20
C ALA A 526 -22.30 -10.56 19.90
N ASN A 527 -23.53 -10.88 19.50
CA ASN A 527 -23.97 -12.25 19.22
C ASN A 527 -23.55 -12.79 17.84
N ALA A 528 -23.10 -11.92 16.92
CA ALA A 528 -22.62 -12.31 15.59
C ALA A 528 -21.21 -12.90 15.71
N SER A 529 -21.13 -14.23 15.76
CA SER A 529 -19.87 -14.96 15.98
C SER A 529 -19.39 -15.77 14.77
N VAL A 530 -20.13 -15.72 13.65
CA VAL A 530 -19.81 -16.45 12.41
C VAL A 530 -19.74 -15.48 11.23
N MET A 531 -18.69 -15.60 10.43
CA MET A 531 -18.47 -14.82 9.19
C MET A 531 -18.22 -15.78 8.03
N VAL A 532 -18.95 -15.62 6.94
CA VAL A 532 -18.69 -16.30 5.66
C VAL A 532 -18.38 -15.27 4.61
N ILE A 533 -17.22 -15.35 3.95
CA ILE A 533 -16.81 -14.39 2.94
C ILE A 533 -16.75 -15.10 1.58
N TYR A 534 -17.63 -14.71 0.67
CA TYR A 534 -17.63 -15.19 -0.71
C TYR A 534 -16.55 -14.48 -1.53
N ASP A 535 -15.97 -15.20 -2.49
CA ASP A 535 -14.92 -14.69 -3.37
C ASP A 535 -13.83 -13.93 -2.61
N ALA A 536 -13.38 -14.51 -1.49
CA ALA A 536 -12.45 -13.89 -0.55
C ALA A 536 -11.15 -13.40 -1.21
N HIS A 537 -10.75 -13.98 -2.35
CA HIS A 537 -9.58 -13.55 -3.14
C HIS A 537 -9.68 -12.13 -3.70
N ARG A 538 -10.89 -11.57 -3.79
CA ARG A 538 -11.13 -10.21 -4.29
C ARG A 538 -10.93 -9.14 -3.22
N PHE A 539 -10.83 -9.53 -1.95
CA PHE A 539 -10.62 -8.59 -0.85
C PHE A 539 -9.13 -8.42 -0.56
N GLY A 540 -8.76 -7.22 -0.15
CA GLY A 540 -7.46 -6.97 0.46
C GLY A 540 -7.31 -7.67 1.81
N LEU A 541 -6.09 -7.99 2.22
CA LEU A 541 -5.84 -8.65 3.51
C LEU A 541 -6.31 -7.79 4.68
N SER A 542 -6.11 -6.48 4.62
CA SER A 542 -6.59 -5.53 5.63
C SER A 542 -8.12 -5.58 5.77
N THR A 543 -8.87 -5.62 4.65
CA THR A 543 -10.33 -5.76 4.64
C THR A 543 -10.76 -7.11 5.22
N LEU A 544 -10.13 -8.22 4.82
CA LEU A 544 -10.40 -9.54 5.39
C LEU A 544 -10.18 -9.57 6.90
N HIS A 545 -9.11 -8.92 7.37
CA HIS A 545 -8.82 -8.80 8.79
C HIS A 545 -9.87 -7.97 9.54
N GLN A 546 -10.28 -6.83 9.00
CA GLN A 546 -11.33 -5.99 9.57
C GLN A 546 -12.66 -6.74 9.66
N LEU A 547 -13.05 -7.47 8.59
CA LEU A 547 -14.24 -8.33 8.60
C LEU A 547 -14.11 -9.45 9.64
N ARG A 548 -12.98 -10.17 9.69
CA ARG A 548 -12.70 -11.18 10.70
C ARG A 548 -12.87 -10.64 12.13
N GLY A 549 -12.42 -9.41 12.37
CA GLY A 549 -12.50 -8.74 13.65
C GLY A 549 -13.95 -8.44 14.12
N ARG A 550 -14.94 -8.49 13.22
CA ARG A 550 -16.36 -8.25 13.54
C ARG A 550 -17.03 -9.40 14.29
N VAL A 551 -16.48 -10.62 14.25
CA VAL A 551 -17.10 -11.82 14.84
C VAL A 551 -16.40 -12.33 16.10
N ALA A 552 -15.57 -11.53 16.75
CA ALA A 552 -14.81 -11.94 17.94
C ALA A 552 -15.02 -10.96 19.11
N ARG A 553 -16.25 -10.56 19.39
CA ARG A 553 -16.52 -9.50 20.36
C ARG A 553 -17.16 -9.94 21.69
N ASP A 554 -17.56 -11.20 21.77
CA ASP A 554 -18.07 -11.81 23.00
C ASP A 554 -17.14 -12.95 23.49
N LYS A 555 -17.43 -13.53 24.65
CA LYS A 555 -16.75 -14.70 25.22
C LYS A 555 -16.86 -15.95 24.33
N LYS A 556 -17.75 -15.96 23.34
CA LYS A 556 -17.95 -17.05 22.39
C LYS A 556 -16.81 -17.08 21.37
N GLN A 557 -16.42 -18.29 20.93
CA GLN A 557 -15.45 -18.50 19.87
C GLN A 557 -15.97 -17.95 18.53
N GLY A 558 -15.22 -17.04 17.88
CA GLY A 558 -15.52 -16.54 16.53
C GLY A 558 -15.00 -17.48 15.44
N TYR A 559 -15.73 -17.55 14.32
CA TYR A 559 -15.37 -18.34 13.13
C TYR A 559 -15.45 -17.47 11.87
N CYS A 560 -14.44 -17.57 11.02
CA CYS A 560 -14.39 -16.88 9.72
C CYS A 560 -14.08 -17.89 8.61
N PHE A 561 -15.00 -18.05 7.67
CA PHE A 561 -14.88 -18.97 6.54
C PHE A 561 -14.64 -18.17 5.26
N LEU A 562 -13.48 -18.41 4.64
CA LEU A 562 -13.07 -17.75 3.39
C LEU A 562 -13.35 -18.69 2.22
N LEU A 563 -14.26 -18.32 1.32
CA LEU A 563 -14.62 -19.10 0.15
C LEU A 563 -14.00 -18.47 -1.10
N SER A 564 -13.31 -19.27 -1.92
CA SER A 564 -12.77 -18.80 -3.21
C SER A 564 -12.55 -19.94 -4.17
N ALA A 565 -13.05 -19.82 -5.40
CA ALA A 565 -12.79 -20.76 -6.49
C ALA A 565 -11.60 -20.33 -7.38
N SER A 566 -10.86 -19.30 -7.02
CA SER A 566 -9.70 -18.83 -7.81
C SER A 566 -8.67 -19.91 -8.02
N SER A 567 -8.09 -19.97 -9.22
CA SER A 567 -6.95 -20.81 -9.57
C SER A 567 -5.62 -20.07 -9.53
N ASP A 568 -5.64 -18.76 -9.25
CA ASP A 568 -4.43 -17.94 -9.14
C ASP A 568 -3.60 -18.35 -7.91
N PRO A 569 -2.34 -18.80 -8.12
CA PRO A 569 -1.49 -19.27 -7.04
C PRO A 569 -1.25 -18.21 -5.96
N GLN A 570 -1.07 -16.93 -6.34
CA GLN A 570 -0.82 -15.85 -5.39
C GLN A 570 -2.05 -15.56 -4.52
N ALA A 571 -3.26 -15.60 -5.11
CA ALA A 571 -4.50 -15.44 -4.38
C ALA A 571 -4.72 -16.59 -3.37
N ILE A 572 -4.42 -17.83 -3.78
CA ILE A 572 -4.53 -19.01 -2.90
C ILE A 572 -3.54 -18.91 -1.73
N GLU A 573 -2.28 -18.56 -2.01
CA GLU A 573 -1.24 -18.40 -0.99
C GLU A 573 -1.65 -17.34 0.05
N ARG A 574 -2.14 -16.19 -0.42
CA ARG A 574 -2.62 -15.10 0.43
C ARG A 574 -3.76 -15.53 1.35
N LEU A 575 -4.75 -16.28 0.85
CA LEU A 575 -5.87 -16.77 1.66
C LEU A 575 -5.44 -17.84 2.67
N LYS A 576 -4.53 -18.73 2.30
CA LYS A 576 -3.94 -19.69 3.23
C LYS A 576 -3.14 -18.98 4.33
N LYS A 577 -2.37 -17.96 3.96
CA LYS A 577 -1.63 -17.17 4.93
C LYS A 577 -2.56 -16.48 5.95
N MET A 578 -3.74 -16.05 5.52
CA MET A 578 -4.75 -15.45 6.40
C MET A 578 -5.28 -16.42 7.47
N GLU A 579 -5.19 -17.75 7.28
CA GLU A 579 -5.49 -18.75 8.31
C GLU A 579 -4.45 -18.76 9.44
N GLU A 580 -3.19 -18.48 9.11
CA GLU A 580 -2.05 -18.53 10.04
C GLU A 580 -1.89 -17.22 10.83
N LEU A 581 -2.12 -16.08 10.16
CA LEU A 581 -1.95 -14.75 10.74
C LEU A 581 -3.01 -14.46 11.81
N LYS A 582 -2.56 -14.12 13.02
CA LYS A 582 -3.43 -14.01 14.20
C LYS A 582 -3.87 -12.60 14.49
N ASP A 583 -3.01 -11.62 14.33
CA ASP A 583 -3.29 -10.23 14.68
C ASP A 583 -3.13 -9.26 13.49
N GLY A 584 -3.59 -8.02 13.68
CA GLY A 584 -3.56 -6.99 12.64
C GLY A 584 -2.15 -6.53 12.28
N PHE A 585 -1.17 -6.60 13.18
CA PHE A 585 0.21 -6.23 12.89
C PHE A 585 0.87 -7.25 11.94
N GLU A 586 0.66 -8.56 12.20
CA GLU A 586 1.13 -9.62 11.31
C GLU A 586 0.49 -9.52 9.92
N VAL A 587 -0.82 -9.26 9.86
CA VAL A 587 -1.54 -9.08 8.58
C VAL A 587 -1.02 -7.87 7.82
N SER A 588 -0.83 -6.74 8.49
CA SER A 588 -0.32 -5.53 7.85
C SER A 588 1.11 -5.70 7.34
N ASN A 589 1.97 -6.33 8.13
CA ASN A 589 3.33 -6.65 7.69
C ASN A 589 3.32 -7.53 6.44
N TYR A 590 2.50 -8.58 6.42
CA TYR A 590 2.40 -9.47 5.27
C TYR A 590 1.80 -8.77 4.03
N ASP A 591 0.78 -7.92 4.19
CA ASP A 591 0.17 -7.16 3.09
C ASP A 591 1.18 -6.17 2.48
N LEU A 592 2.01 -5.53 3.32
CA LEU A 592 3.11 -4.66 2.90
C LEU A 592 4.14 -5.40 2.06
N HIS A 593 4.55 -6.60 2.49
CA HIS A 593 5.46 -7.46 1.71
C HIS A 593 4.92 -7.80 0.33
N MET A 594 3.62 -8.14 0.25
CA MET A 594 3.01 -8.63 -0.99
C MET A 594 2.74 -7.52 -2.02
N ARG A 595 2.29 -6.35 -1.57
CA ARG A 595 1.87 -5.25 -2.46
C ARG A 595 2.93 -4.19 -2.67
N GLY A 596 3.89 -4.13 -1.77
CA GLY A 596 4.78 -2.98 -1.65
C GLY A 596 4.09 -1.74 -1.03
N PRO A 597 4.87 -0.82 -0.50
CA PRO A 597 4.36 0.32 0.27
C PRO A 597 3.56 1.33 -0.56
N GLY A 598 3.87 1.47 -1.85
CA GLY A 598 3.29 2.49 -2.72
C GLY A 598 1.78 2.33 -2.97
N ASP A 599 1.28 1.10 -3.02
CA ASP A 599 -0.13 0.80 -3.27
C ASP A 599 -0.98 0.85 -1.99
N ILE A 600 -0.41 0.45 -0.84
CA ILE A 600 -1.15 0.40 0.44
C ILE A 600 -1.40 1.80 0.99
N LEU A 601 -0.47 2.71 0.74
CA LEU A 601 -0.48 4.04 1.34
C LEU A 601 -1.15 5.10 0.48
N GLY A 602 -1.71 4.70 -0.67
CA GLY A 602 -2.34 5.65 -1.61
C GLY A 602 -1.35 6.64 -2.20
N ILE A 603 -0.03 6.41 -2.06
CA ILE A 603 1.02 7.33 -2.57
C ILE A 603 0.84 7.56 -4.06
N ARG A 604 0.45 6.52 -4.82
CA ARG A 604 0.15 6.65 -6.26
C ARG A 604 -1.08 7.50 -6.56
N GLN A 605 -2.04 7.57 -5.62
CA GLN A 605 -3.26 8.36 -5.78
C GLN A 605 -3.11 9.78 -5.24
N SER A 606 -2.15 10.01 -4.33
CA SER A 606 -1.94 11.30 -3.65
C SER A 606 -0.95 12.23 -4.35
N GLY A 607 -0.43 11.88 -5.54
CA GLY A 607 0.57 12.69 -6.25
C GLY A 607 1.94 12.74 -5.58
N MET A 608 2.16 11.93 -4.54
CA MET A 608 3.44 11.83 -3.82
C MET A 608 4.49 11.08 -4.64
N PRO A 609 5.79 11.39 -4.46
CA PRO A 609 6.86 10.68 -5.17
C PRO A 609 6.84 9.18 -4.90
N CYS A 610 6.80 8.37 -5.96
CA CYS A 610 6.89 6.91 -5.84
C CYS A 610 8.34 6.49 -5.69
N LEU A 611 8.63 5.55 -4.77
CA LEU A 611 9.92 4.88 -4.69
C LEU A 611 10.01 3.79 -5.75
N VAL A 612 11.09 3.79 -6.50
CA VAL A 612 11.39 2.79 -7.54
C VAL A 612 12.42 1.78 -7.05
N PHE A 613 13.44 2.25 -6.36
CA PHE A 613 14.56 1.45 -5.87
C PHE A 613 14.47 1.16 -4.37
N GLY A 614 13.89 2.08 -3.60
CA GLY A 614 13.79 1.97 -2.15
C GLY A 614 12.86 0.83 -1.71
N ASP A 615 13.37 -0.03 -0.82
CA ASP A 615 12.61 -1.10 -0.17
C ASP A 615 12.52 -0.79 1.33
N PHE A 616 11.32 -0.51 1.79
CA PHE A 616 11.09 -0.07 3.18
C PHE A 616 11.52 -1.09 4.24
N GLU A 617 11.60 -2.36 3.91
CA GLU A 617 12.01 -3.41 4.87
C GLU A 617 13.51 -3.63 4.88
N LYS A 618 14.10 -3.73 3.69
CA LYS A 618 15.53 -4.00 3.54
C LYS A 618 16.38 -2.77 3.79
N ASP A 619 15.83 -1.58 3.57
CA ASP A 619 16.56 -0.32 3.59
C ASP A 619 16.26 0.55 4.84
N GLN A 620 15.78 -0.04 5.95
CA GLN A 620 15.39 0.67 7.18
C GLN A 620 16.47 1.61 7.71
N ALA A 621 17.72 1.15 7.78
CA ALA A 621 18.85 1.97 8.25
C ALA A 621 19.10 3.18 7.34
N MET A 622 18.93 3.03 6.01
CA MET A 622 19.02 4.14 5.07
C MET A 622 17.87 5.13 5.25
N MET A 623 16.66 4.63 5.46
CA MET A 623 15.48 5.47 5.74
C MET A 623 15.67 6.33 7.00
N GLU A 624 16.10 5.72 8.10
CA GLU A 624 16.38 6.44 9.36
C GLU A 624 17.45 7.52 9.15
N THR A 625 18.49 7.18 8.39
CA THR A 625 19.54 8.15 8.02
C THR A 625 18.97 9.32 7.22
N CYS A 626 18.13 9.04 6.22
CA CYS A 626 17.50 10.07 5.38
C CYS A 626 16.51 10.96 6.17
N ILE A 627 15.81 10.42 7.16
CA ILE A 627 14.95 11.21 8.06
C ILE A 627 15.79 12.24 8.83
N HIS A 628 16.93 11.81 9.37
CA HIS A 628 17.84 12.70 10.10
C HIS A 628 18.46 13.76 9.18
N ASP A 629 18.99 13.34 8.03
CA ASP A 629 19.64 14.23 7.07
C ASP A 629 18.64 15.25 6.47
N ALA A 630 17.40 14.84 6.21
CA ALA A 630 16.34 15.74 5.74
C ALA A 630 15.98 16.81 6.78
N LYS A 631 15.94 16.46 8.08
CA LYS A 631 15.72 17.42 9.17
C LYS A 631 16.85 18.47 9.21
N GLU A 632 18.09 18.02 9.08
CA GLU A 632 19.25 18.89 9.03
C GLU A 632 19.20 19.84 7.82
N ILE A 633 18.85 19.32 6.63
CA ILE A 633 18.74 20.12 5.40
C ILE A 633 17.66 21.20 5.52
N ILE A 634 16.48 20.85 6.03
CA ILE A 634 15.35 21.79 6.15
C ILE A 634 15.65 22.88 7.20
N GLN A 635 16.41 22.58 8.24
CA GLN A 635 16.80 23.57 9.26
C GLN A 635 17.93 24.51 8.78
N ASP A 636 18.81 24.00 7.90
CA ASP A 636 19.90 24.77 7.34
C ASP A 636 19.44 25.56 6.08
N GLN A 637 20.26 25.50 5.03
CA GLN A 637 19.95 26.08 3.73
C GLN A 637 19.72 24.96 2.70
N VAL A 638 18.51 24.97 2.10
CA VAL A 638 18.14 23.99 1.06
C VAL A 638 18.75 24.40 -0.28
N ASP A 639 19.41 23.45 -0.95
CA ASP A 639 19.92 23.66 -2.31
C ASP A 639 18.79 23.95 -3.31
N VAL A 640 19.07 24.79 -4.32
CA VAL A 640 18.07 25.27 -5.29
C VAL A 640 17.35 24.13 -6.00
N ASP A 641 18.08 23.11 -6.44
CA ASP A 641 17.51 21.97 -7.16
C ASP A 641 16.58 21.13 -6.29
N LEU A 642 16.95 20.94 -5.03
CA LEU A 642 16.13 20.24 -4.05
C LEU A 642 14.90 21.08 -3.67
N LEU A 643 15.06 22.40 -3.51
CA LEU A 643 13.95 23.32 -3.23
C LEU A 643 12.91 23.32 -4.35
N LEU A 644 13.35 23.39 -5.61
CA LEU A 644 12.46 23.30 -6.77
C LEU A 644 11.71 21.96 -6.84
N TYR A 645 12.39 20.88 -6.48
CA TYR A 645 11.75 19.56 -6.41
C TYR A 645 10.68 19.51 -5.32
N ILE A 646 10.99 19.99 -4.12
CA ILE A 646 10.06 20.05 -2.98
C ILE A 646 8.82 20.88 -3.35
N SER A 647 9.01 22.08 -3.91
CA SER A 647 7.91 22.98 -4.29
C SER A 647 6.97 22.32 -5.29
N ARG A 648 7.52 21.70 -6.35
CA ARG A 648 6.70 21.00 -7.37
C ARG A 648 5.96 19.79 -6.80
N ALA A 649 6.61 19.03 -5.90
CA ALA A 649 5.98 17.87 -5.27
C ALA A 649 4.81 18.28 -4.36
N ILE A 650 4.97 19.37 -3.60
CA ILE A 650 3.90 19.93 -2.74
C ILE A 650 2.74 20.45 -3.60
N GLU A 651 3.03 21.18 -4.68
CA GLU A 651 1.99 21.64 -5.62
C GLU A 651 1.23 20.44 -6.21
N SER A 652 1.94 19.42 -6.68
CA SER A 652 1.32 18.21 -7.23
C SER A 652 0.42 17.51 -6.20
N ALA A 653 0.88 17.37 -4.96
CA ALA A 653 0.10 16.77 -3.89
C ALA A 653 -1.19 17.56 -3.59
N GLN A 654 -1.17 18.89 -3.70
CA GLN A 654 -2.34 19.76 -3.49
C GLN A 654 -3.38 19.65 -4.62
N TYR A 655 -2.99 19.25 -5.83
CA TYR A 655 -3.93 19.07 -6.96
C TYR A 655 -4.68 17.74 -6.93
N PHE A 656 -4.16 16.72 -6.26
CA PHE A 656 -4.76 15.38 -6.17
C PHE A 656 -5.57 15.13 -4.88
N ASP A 657 -5.55 16.05 -3.93
CA ASP A 657 -6.41 16.12 -2.76
C ASP A 657 -7.69 16.94 -3.08
#